data_ed37dfdab3c9aae66f3ebfad17afb2d1
#
_entry.id   ed37dfdab3c9aae66f3ebfad17afb2d1
#
_cell.length_a   1.000
_cell.length_b   1.000
_cell.length_c   1.000
_cell.angle_alpha   90.00
_cell.angle_beta   90.00
_cell.angle_gamma   90.00
#
_symmetry.space_group_name_H-M   'P 1'
#
loop_
_entity.id
_entity.type
_entity.pdbx_description
1 polymer ?
#
loop_
_entity_poly.entity_id
_entity_poly.type
_entity_poly.pdbx_seq_one_letter_code
_entity_poly.pdbx_strand_id
1 'polypeptide(L)'
;VDLTIQIEELLDKNAPDFEISKLLKNAIKTYQSNLKETFRQTQGKAFLVHHTRKIDHFLSIIYKVVLRKMFREFQPMRNSVPVALVALGSYGREQLCVHSDIDLMIVYKETPGYNIQEIIEKILYIAWDAGFHLGHRVHEVGELPDVAKEDITIKTALMESRFIIGSNFIWMETQRQLGVIRRDEPHAYVLSKLAEAEERRRKHPVSMEPNIKECVGGIRDANLAFWIATVRHHVFRLRELVGNVIDETDYTEYRAALEFIFRVRAALHLAAGKKEDTLRLELVPQVASLMGLEPEKPQKAQRELVTRTLQSLDIIRKKTAYWTGLLAKPCLYDAAHIPLLRKEAIEPGIFRCQDTLYARRRMKPKTFLHYLKLLLKEAARLPLETDASFEHLIDRTAVPKPKGKQLVAAIRQIFYLPYSASVIKALYKSGKLPETIPPLKKVMYLPQFDGYHHYPVDVHSYYTLATLDTLDHEVLRPLWEKLDPDSQAMLKLVALLHDAGKGRKRDHHDVGADLFKVYAKKLGFGEEPIKEGVLLIRHHTRMTRTIHNEDIYDESTVSRFVAPLSSQKLLDMLFILTYCDVNAVGPGVYNAFTDRMLRTLYFAASEMLEKPAIIDETAKRLRREQALKKLDDFKALPRSLQKKILTIESNLFFIKHTTREILAITQRARGVLDYDMQITAGSTLKIEIWRKVPINLGFLLGKLSHLELVTMEIFKLFDGVKYFVLEFNDTINPQEIPMVEQIIHDSFDMSKRMKLTRPAIRPKEITIDCDHSKTYALMQIRTANQRGLMAYVAHYFDKLGIDIATAVITTRKHRVNDLFLIEKDGDFCSKKEKILEELTKE
;
A
#
# COMPACT_ATOMS: atom_id res chain seq x y z
N VAL A 1 43.14 24.59 -2.60
CA VAL A 1 44.11 23.98 -3.54
C VAL A 1 43.33 23.00 -4.40
N ASP A 2 43.47 23.10 -5.73
CA ASP A 2 42.78 22.22 -6.69
C ASP A 2 43.21 20.76 -6.45
N LEU A 3 42.23 19.85 -6.36
CA LEU A 3 42.48 18.42 -6.18
C LEU A 3 43.47 17.85 -7.22
N THR A 4 43.39 18.36 -8.45
CA THR A 4 44.27 17.96 -9.55
C THR A 4 45.72 18.30 -9.24
N ILE A 5 45.97 19.48 -8.69
CA ILE A 5 47.37 19.92 -8.33
C ILE A 5 47.93 19.03 -7.22
N GLN A 6 47.12 18.75 -6.18
CA GLN A 6 47.55 17.87 -5.08
C GLN A 6 47.85 16.45 -5.56
N ILE A 7 47.11 15.94 -6.54
CA ILE A 7 47.33 14.62 -7.11
C ILE A 7 48.61 14.62 -7.95
N GLU A 8 48.87 15.64 -8.78
CA GLU A 8 50.10 15.75 -9.55
C GLU A 8 51.35 15.81 -8.63
N GLU A 9 51.28 16.56 -7.54
CA GLU A 9 52.36 16.59 -6.54
C GLU A 9 52.67 15.22 -5.93
N LEU A 10 51.64 14.39 -5.70
CA LEU A 10 51.80 13.02 -5.21
C LEU A 10 52.37 12.10 -6.29
N LEU A 11 51.98 12.28 -7.55
CA LEU A 11 52.48 11.52 -8.68
C LEU A 11 53.97 11.82 -8.95
N ASP A 12 54.36 13.08 -8.88
CA ASP A 12 55.76 13.51 -9.07
C ASP A 12 56.66 12.96 -7.95
N LYS A 13 56.13 12.78 -6.72
CA LYS A 13 56.80 12.12 -5.60
C LYS A 13 56.76 10.60 -5.67
N ASN A 14 56.18 10.02 -6.72
CA ASN A 14 55.92 8.58 -6.87
C ASN A 14 55.20 7.96 -5.64
N ALA A 15 54.27 8.69 -5.05
CA ALA A 15 53.51 8.26 -3.88
C ALA A 15 52.73 6.95 -4.16
N PRO A 16 52.53 6.08 -3.15
CA PRO A 16 51.79 4.83 -3.32
C PRO A 16 50.31 5.10 -3.62
N ASP A 17 49.62 4.13 -4.25
CA ASP A 17 48.20 4.25 -4.69
C ASP A 17 47.25 4.58 -3.53
N PHE A 18 47.55 4.05 -2.37
CA PHE A 18 46.81 4.28 -1.14
C PHE A 18 46.74 5.79 -0.71
N GLU A 19 47.84 6.55 -0.90
CA GLU A 19 47.84 7.99 -0.57
C GLU A 19 46.98 8.77 -1.53
N ILE A 20 46.99 8.44 -2.80
CA ILE A 20 46.14 9.02 -3.82
C ILE A 20 44.65 8.67 -3.56
N SER A 21 44.40 7.40 -3.29
CA SER A 21 43.05 6.94 -2.93
C SER A 21 42.50 7.63 -1.67
N LYS A 22 43.36 7.86 -0.67
CA LYS A 22 43.00 8.58 0.56
C LYS A 22 42.61 10.04 0.29
N LEU A 23 43.37 10.72 -0.57
CA LEU A 23 43.11 12.09 -1.00
C LEU A 23 41.78 12.18 -1.77
N LEU A 24 41.57 11.26 -2.73
CA LEU A 24 40.29 11.14 -3.47
C LEU A 24 39.11 10.88 -2.54
N LYS A 25 39.24 9.96 -1.59
CA LYS A 25 38.22 9.65 -0.59
C LYS A 25 37.81 10.87 0.24
N ASN A 26 38.76 11.68 0.66
CA ASN A 26 38.51 12.91 1.37
C ASN A 26 37.76 13.94 0.50
N ALA A 27 38.17 14.09 -0.76
CA ALA A 27 37.51 14.97 -1.72
C ALA A 27 36.06 14.53 -1.99
N ILE A 28 35.83 13.21 -2.15
CA ILE A 28 34.51 12.63 -2.32
C ILE A 28 33.64 12.87 -1.07
N LYS A 29 34.16 12.65 0.13
CA LYS A 29 33.45 12.93 1.38
C LYS A 29 33.05 14.40 1.50
N THR A 30 33.99 15.31 1.20
CA THR A 30 33.71 16.75 1.20
C THR A 30 32.64 17.13 0.19
N TYR A 31 32.66 16.53 -1.00
CA TYR A 31 31.59 16.70 -1.98
C TYR A 31 30.24 16.17 -1.45
N GLN A 32 30.22 14.97 -0.87
CA GLN A 32 29.02 14.36 -0.31
C GLN A 32 28.40 15.19 0.82
N SER A 33 29.22 15.80 1.70
CA SER A 33 28.72 16.66 2.77
C SER A 33 28.02 17.92 2.26
N ASN A 34 28.36 18.41 1.07
CA ASN A 34 27.80 19.60 0.44
C ASN A 34 26.58 19.32 -0.45
N LEU A 35 26.19 18.05 -0.63
CA LEU A 35 25.12 17.66 -1.56
C LEU A 35 23.77 18.27 -1.22
N LYS A 36 23.41 18.41 0.07
CA LYS A 36 22.14 19.00 0.47
C LYS A 36 22.05 20.47 0.07
N GLU A 37 23.15 21.21 0.17
CA GLU A 37 23.21 22.61 -0.25
C GLU A 37 23.15 22.73 -1.78
N THR A 38 23.94 21.94 -2.49
CA THR A 38 23.89 21.84 -3.97
C THR A 38 22.48 21.50 -4.47
N PHE A 39 21.76 20.61 -3.78
CA PHE A 39 20.39 20.26 -4.11
C PHE A 39 19.44 21.45 -3.98
N ARG A 40 19.56 22.25 -2.91
CA ARG A 40 18.73 23.44 -2.71
C ARG A 40 18.95 24.53 -3.76
N GLN A 41 20.18 24.66 -4.25
CA GLN A 41 20.56 25.67 -5.25
C GLN A 41 20.21 25.26 -6.69
N THR A 42 19.88 23.99 -6.93
CA THR A 42 19.58 23.46 -8.27
C THR A 42 18.09 23.21 -8.45
N GLN A 43 17.63 23.13 -9.70
CA GLN A 43 16.23 22.83 -10.05
C GLN A 43 16.11 21.66 -11.01
N GLY A 44 14.94 21.00 -11.02
CA GLY A 44 14.60 19.93 -11.94
C GLY A 44 15.66 18.82 -12.00
N LYS A 45 16.03 18.41 -13.21
CA LYS A 45 17.05 17.39 -13.48
C LYS A 45 18.49 17.91 -13.26
N ALA A 46 18.71 19.23 -13.14
CA ALA A 46 20.05 19.84 -13.11
C ALA A 46 20.94 19.27 -11.97
N PHE A 47 20.35 18.96 -10.81
CA PHE A 47 21.06 18.33 -9.71
C PHE A 47 21.67 16.97 -10.10
N LEU A 48 20.90 16.12 -10.78
CA LEU A 48 21.39 14.79 -11.19
C LEU A 48 22.48 14.90 -12.26
N VAL A 49 22.33 15.84 -13.18
CA VAL A 49 23.36 16.11 -14.20
C VAL A 49 24.65 16.60 -13.54
N HIS A 50 24.54 17.54 -12.60
CA HIS A 50 25.69 18.04 -11.83
C HIS A 50 26.38 16.91 -11.06
N HIS A 51 25.59 16.09 -10.35
CA HIS A 51 26.12 14.94 -9.61
C HIS A 51 26.81 13.95 -10.54
N THR A 52 26.20 13.60 -11.66
CA THR A 52 26.77 12.70 -12.67
C THR A 52 28.10 13.21 -13.18
N ARG A 53 28.19 14.49 -13.58
CA ARG A 53 29.44 15.10 -14.08
C ARG A 53 30.51 15.19 -13.01
N LYS A 54 30.17 15.33 -11.76
CA LYS A 54 31.14 15.28 -10.66
C LYS A 54 31.71 13.88 -10.47
N ILE A 55 30.92 12.85 -10.64
CA ILE A 55 31.41 11.46 -10.66
C ILE A 55 32.29 11.21 -11.90
N ASP A 56 31.88 11.69 -13.09
CA ASP A 56 32.71 11.64 -14.30
C ASP A 56 34.10 12.28 -14.07
N HIS A 57 34.11 13.40 -13.38
CA HIS A 57 35.36 14.10 -13.05
C HIS A 57 36.26 13.26 -12.16
N PHE A 58 35.75 12.64 -11.10
CA PHE A 58 36.55 11.78 -10.23
C PHE A 58 37.06 10.53 -10.99
N LEU A 59 36.20 9.86 -11.78
CA LEU A 59 36.64 8.72 -12.59
C LEU A 59 37.66 9.12 -13.64
N SER A 60 37.56 10.32 -14.21
CA SER A 60 38.53 10.86 -15.15
C SER A 60 39.89 11.14 -14.49
N ILE A 61 39.89 11.58 -13.25
CA ILE A 61 41.14 11.73 -12.46
C ILE A 61 41.76 10.35 -12.24
N ILE A 62 40.98 9.35 -11.79
CA ILE A 62 41.47 7.99 -11.55
C ILE A 62 42.10 7.42 -12.82
N TYR A 63 41.45 7.54 -13.98
CA TYR A 63 41.96 7.09 -15.25
C TYR A 63 43.32 7.72 -15.57
N LYS A 64 43.43 9.04 -15.42
CA LYS A 64 44.70 9.79 -15.67
C LYS A 64 45.79 9.36 -14.69
N VAL A 65 45.46 9.16 -13.41
CA VAL A 65 46.42 8.68 -12.38
C VAL A 65 46.99 7.33 -12.78
N VAL A 66 46.14 6.40 -13.22
CA VAL A 66 46.56 5.05 -13.64
C VAL A 66 47.48 5.16 -14.84
N LEU A 67 47.14 5.94 -15.87
CA LEU A 67 48.03 6.12 -17.03
C LEU A 67 49.38 6.74 -16.66
N ARG A 68 49.37 7.77 -15.80
CA ARG A 68 50.61 8.42 -15.33
C ARG A 68 51.50 7.42 -14.58
N LYS A 69 50.96 6.55 -13.76
CA LYS A 69 51.72 5.52 -13.04
C LYS A 69 52.23 4.39 -13.95
N MET A 70 51.40 3.97 -14.91
CA MET A 70 51.75 2.89 -15.83
C MET A 70 52.86 3.29 -16.82
N PHE A 71 52.81 4.51 -17.36
CA PHE A 71 53.66 4.94 -18.47
C PHE A 71 54.76 5.97 -18.07
N ARG A 72 54.67 6.46 -16.82
CA ARG A 72 55.65 7.40 -16.24
C ARG A 72 55.94 8.60 -17.19
N GLU A 73 57.19 8.75 -17.66
CA GLU A 73 57.61 9.86 -18.55
C GLU A 73 57.14 9.69 -19.99
N PHE A 74 56.86 8.48 -20.44
CA PHE A 74 56.44 8.16 -21.80
C PHE A 74 54.91 8.01 -21.92
N GLN A 75 54.17 9.05 -21.61
CA GLN A 75 52.74 8.99 -21.70
C GLN A 75 52.24 8.81 -23.15
N PRO A 76 51.47 7.74 -23.43
CA PRO A 76 50.85 7.55 -24.73
C PRO A 76 49.80 8.63 -24.96
N MET A 77 49.62 8.95 -26.25
CA MET A 77 48.49 9.82 -26.61
C MET A 77 47.17 9.21 -26.11
N ARG A 78 46.23 10.05 -25.67
CA ARG A 78 44.95 9.63 -25.08
C ARG A 78 44.22 8.58 -25.91
N ASN A 79 44.26 8.67 -27.22
CA ASN A 79 43.57 7.74 -28.14
C ASN A 79 44.36 6.45 -28.42
N SER A 80 45.66 6.37 -28.08
CA SER A 80 46.48 5.19 -28.33
C SER A 80 46.30 4.12 -27.25
N VAL A 81 45.87 4.48 -26.05
CA VAL A 81 45.53 3.52 -25.00
C VAL A 81 44.21 2.83 -25.34
N PRO A 82 44.17 1.51 -25.57
CA PRO A 82 43.00 0.82 -26.12
C PRO A 82 41.93 0.51 -25.08
N VAL A 83 41.59 1.49 -24.23
CA VAL A 83 40.62 1.39 -23.16
C VAL A 83 39.70 2.61 -23.14
N ALA A 84 38.44 2.42 -22.88
CA ALA A 84 37.45 3.48 -22.66
C ALA A 84 36.55 3.18 -21.46
N LEU A 85 36.30 4.20 -20.64
CA LEU A 85 35.32 4.16 -19.56
C LEU A 85 33.99 4.66 -20.08
N VAL A 86 32.93 3.87 -19.84
CA VAL A 86 31.60 4.10 -20.36
C VAL A 86 30.58 4.01 -19.23
N ALA A 87 29.75 5.02 -19.04
CA ALA A 87 28.65 5.04 -18.10
C ALA A 87 27.47 4.27 -18.69
N LEU A 88 26.82 3.44 -17.86
CA LEU A 88 25.65 2.65 -18.22
C LEU A 88 24.40 3.08 -17.41
N GLY A 89 23.25 2.63 -17.82
CA GLY A 89 22.00 2.78 -17.08
C GLY A 89 21.66 4.23 -16.73
N SER A 90 21.27 4.49 -15.49
CA SER A 90 20.94 5.83 -15.01
C SER A 90 22.14 6.78 -15.04
N TYR A 91 23.33 6.25 -14.86
CA TYR A 91 24.59 6.99 -14.97
C TYR A 91 24.84 7.41 -16.43
N GLY A 92 24.59 6.51 -17.38
CA GLY A 92 24.70 6.83 -18.82
C GLY A 92 23.70 7.91 -19.27
N ARG A 93 22.48 7.93 -18.72
CA ARG A 93 21.45 8.95 -19.02
C ARG A 93 21.64 10.30 -18.31
N GLU A 94 22.73 10.51 -17.60
CA GLU A 94 22.93 11.68 -16.71
C GLU A 94 21.78 11.84 -15.70
N GLN A 95 21.36 10.72 -15.09
CA GLN A 95 20.29 10.64 -14.09
C GLN A 95 20.74 9.89 -12.82
N LEU A 96 22.06 9.86 -12.56
CA LEU A 96 22.61 9.21 -11.37
C LEU A 96 22.08 9.89 -10.11
N CYS A 97 21.40 9.14 -9.26
CA CYS A 97 20.96 9.63 -7.97
C CYS A 97 22.04 9.37 -6.90
N VAL A 98 22.04 10.18 -5.84
CA VAL A 98 23.13 10.30 -4.86
C VAL A 98 23.62 8.97 -4.28
N HIS A 99 22.73 8.07 -3.92
CA HIS A 99 23.08 6.76 -3.36
C HIS A 99 22.76 5.60 -4.31
N SER A 100 22.66 5.88 -5.62
CA SER A 100 22.54 4.83 -6.63
C SER A 100 23.89 4.22 -6.95
N ASP A 101 23.89 2.96 -7.34
CA ASP A 101 25.08 2.28 -7.83
C ASP A 101 25.60 2.98 -9.09
N ILE A 102 26.91 3.07 -9.23
CA ILE A 102 27.58 3.66 -10.40
C ILE A 102 27.82 2.51 -11.38
N ASP A 103 26.97 2.40 -12.40
CA ASP A 103 27.09 1.37 -13.42
C ASP A 103 28.16 1.78 -14.43
N LEU A 104 29.36 1.21 -14.30
CA LEU A 104 30.52 1.49 -15.13
C LEU A 104 30.83 0.32 -16.04
N MET A 105 31.04 0.57 -17.33
CA MET A 105 31.63 -0.40 -18.25
C MET A 105 33.01 0.06 -18.67
N ILE A 106 33.98 -0.84 -18.61
CA ILE A 106 35.31 -0.67 -19.19
C ILE A 106 35.35 -1.47 -20.49
N VAL A 107 35.46 -0.77 -21.61
CA VAL A 107 35.56 -1.38 -22.95
C VAL A 107 36.98 -1.28 -23.42
N TYR A 108 37.48 -2.38 -23.93
CA TYR A 108 38.86 -2.44 -24.38
C TYR A 108 39.01 -3.22 -25.72
N LYS A 109 40.16 -3.14 -26.28
CA LYS A 109 40.58 -3.98 -27.41
C LYS A 109 41.97 -4.49 -27.13
N GLU A 110 42.18 -5.81 -27.18
CA GLU A 110 43.49 -6.39 -27.05
C GLU A 110 44.46 -5.80 -28.06
N THR A 111 45.55 -5.21 -27.57
CA THR A 111 46.54 -4.53 -28.42
C THR A 111 47.94 -4.83 -27.92
N PRO A 112 48.81 -5.38 -28.78
CA PRO A 112 50.22 -5.66 -28.41
C PRO A 112 50.92 -4.42 -27.84
N GLY A 113 51.68 -4.60 -26.78
CA GLY A 113 52.41 -3.53 -26.12
C GLY A 113 51.68 -2.82 -24.96
N TYR A 114 50.43 -3.14 -24.70
CA TYR A 114 49.65 -2.64 -23.56
C TYR A 114 49.27 -3.76 -22.60
N ASN A 115 49.54 -3.58 -21.31
CA ASN A 115 49.05 -4.47 -20.27
C ASN A 115 47.63 -3.96 -19.85
N ILE A 116 46.62 -4.36 -20.62
CA ILE A 116 45.26 -3.88 -20.49
C ILE A 116 44.66 -4.35 -19.16
N GLN A 117 44.91 -5.60 -18.75
CA GLN A 117 44.43 -6.15 -17.50
C GLN A 117 44.94 -5.33 -16.31
N GLU A 118 46.21 -4.99 -16.24
CA GLU A 118 46.78 -4.19 -15.15
C GLU A 118 46.18 -2.77 -15.12
N ILE A 119 45.93 -2.15 -16.29
CA ILE A 119 45.24 -0.85 -16.37
C ILE A 119 43.83 -0.95 -15.75
N ILE A 120 43.09 -1.96 -16.14
CA ILE A 120 41.71 -2.16 -15.65
C ILE A 120 41.69 -2.42 -14.14
N GLU A 121 42.49 -3.33 -13.66
CA GLU A 121 42.62 -3.67 -12.24
C GLU A 121 42.98 -2.43 -11.40
N LYS A 122 43.95 -1.64 -11.81
CA LYS A 122 44.34 -0.42 -11.11
C LYS A 122 43.21 0.62 -11.07
N ILE A 123 42.46 0.80 -12.17
CA ILE A 123 41.29 1.71 -12.20
C ILE A 123 40.27 1.27 -11.16
N LEU A 124 39.96 -0.01 -11.13
CA LEU A 124 38.95 -0.56 -10.19
C LEU A 124 39.40 -0.47 -8.73
N TYR A 125 40.66 -0.85 -8.43
CA TYR A 125 41.21 -0.80 -7.08
C TYR A 125 41.27 0.63 -6.54
N ILE A 126 41.76 1.61 -7.29
CA ILE A 126 41.81 3.01 -6.86
C ILE A 126 40.37 3.54 -6.65
N ALA A 127 39.42 3.17 -7.51
CA ALA A 127 38.03 3.59 -7.36
C ALA A 127 37.36 3.01 -6.12
N TRP A 128 37.57 1.72 -5.81
CA TRP A 128 37.05 1.09 -4.60
C TRP A 128 37.68 1.67 -3.32
N ASP A 129 38.99 1.86 -3.30
CA ASP A 129 39.70 2.45 -2.16
C ASP A 129 39.29 3.91 -1.93
N ALA A 130 38.97 4.64 -3.00
CA ALA A 130 38.40 5.98 -2.92
C ALA A 130 36.95 5.99 -2.39
N GLY A 131 36.29 4.82 -2.26
CA GLY A 131 34.99 4.65 -1.67
C GLY A 131 33.80 4.66 -2.65
N PHE A 132 34.05 4.40 -3.93
CA PHE A 132 32.98 4.22 -4.91
C PHE A 132 32.37 2.82 -4.82
N HIS A 133 31.04 2.75 -4.83
CA HIS A 133 30.30 1.52 -5.04
C HIS A 133 30.02 1.35 -6.53
N LEU A 134 30.91 0.62 -7.21
CA LEU A 134 30.83 0.39 -8.66
C LEU A 134 30.12 -0.92 -8.97
N GLY A 135 29.02 -0.85 -9.73
CA GLY A 135 28.56 -1.96 -10.55
C GLY A 135 29.38 -1.95 -11.84
N HIS A 136 30.42 -2.80 -11.97
CA HIS A 136 31.30 -2.74 -13.12
C HIS A 136 31.12 -3.94 -14.04
N ARG A 137 31.38 -3.70 -15.33
CA ARG A 137 31.50 -4.70 -16.39
C ARG A 137 32.76 -4.41 -17.20
N VAL A 138 33.41 -5.46 -17.66
CA VAL A 138 34.62 -5.37 -18.50
C VAL A 138 34.39 -6.23 -19.72
N HIS A 139 34.48 -5.65 -20.89
CA HIS A 139 34.25 -6.37 -22.15
C HIS A 139 35.21 -5.93 -23.24
N GLU A 140 35.63 -6.88 -24.05
CA GLU A 140 36.23 -6.55 -25.34
C GLU A 140 35.16 -5.99 -26.27
N VAL A 141 35.50 -4.98 -27.04
CA VAL A 141 34.53 -4.27 -27.89
C VAL A 141 33.82 -5.19 -28.89
N GLY A 142 34.53 -6.25 -29.37
CA GLY A 142 33.99 -7.24 -30.30
C GLY A 142 32.90 -8.14 -29.71
N GLU A 143 32.92 -8.40 -28.41
CA GLU A 143 32.03 -9.31 -27.71
C GLU A 143 30.67 -8.69 -27.35
N LEU A 144 30.54 -7.36 -27.39
CA LEU A 144 29.37 -6.64 -26.97
C LEU A 144 28.03 -7.13 -27.56
N PRO A 145 27.97 -7.50 -28.88
CA PRO A 145 26.74 -8.03 -29.45
C PRO A 145 26.30 -9.38 -28.84
N ASP A 146 27.25 -10.25 -28.52
CA ASP A 146 26.95 -11.56 -27.97
C ASP A 146 26.56 -11.44 -26.48
N VAL A 147 27.26 -10.65 -25.71
CA VAL A 147 26.91 -10.32 -24.33
C VAL A 147 25.51 -9.68 -24.24
N ALA A 148 25.12 -8.88 -25.22
CA ALA A 148 23.78 -8.29 -25.26
C ALA A 148 22.65 -9.30 -25.48
N LYS A 149 22.95 -10.49 -26.03
CA LYS A 149 21.97 -11.57 -26.24
C LYS A 149 21.74 -12.43 -25.00
N GLU A 150 22.69 -12.48 -24.08
CA GLU A 150 22.59 -13.29 -22.88
C GLU A 150 21.47 -12.83 -21.94
N ASP A 151 21.29 -11.51 -21.79
CA ASP A 151 20.33 -10.91 -20.87
C ASP A 151 19.78 -9.58 -21.41
N ILE A 152 18.46 -9.46 -21.41
CA ILE A 152 17.75 -8.25 -21.82
C ILE A 152 18.12 -7.03 -20.95
N THR A 153 18.52 -7.24 -19.70
CA THR A 153 18.96 -6.14 -18.82
C THR A 153 20.31 -5.60 -19.26
N ILE A 154 21.20 -6.46 -19.72
CA ILE A 154 22.50 -6.08 -20.31
C ILE A 154 22.27 -5.30 -21.60
N LYS A 155 21.45 -5.82 -22.50
CA LYS A 155 21.09 -5.12 -23.75
C LYS A 155 20.55 -3.72 -23.44
N THR A 156 19.67 -3.61 -22.45
CA THR A 156 19.08 -2.33 -22.02
C THR A 156 20.15 -1.36 -21.50
N ALA A 157 21.04 -1.83 -20.63
CA ALA A 157 22.12 -1.01 -20.06
C ALA A 157 23.09 -0.50 -21.14
N LEU A 158 23.43 -1.37 -22.11
CA LEU A 158 24.28 -1.01 -23.25
C LEU A 158 23.64 0.07 -24.12
N MET A 159 22.33 0.02 -24.36
CA MET A 159 21.63 1.05 -25.13
C MET A 159 21.65 2.43 -24.46
N GLU A 160 21.86 2.49 -23.15
CA GLU A 160 21.92 3.71 -22.34
C GLU A 160 23.35 4.23 -22.15
N SER A 161 24.32 3.66 -22.84
CA SER A 161 25.73 3.95 -22.66
C SER A 161 26.14 5.37 -23.08
N ARG A 162 27.08 5.94 -22.32
CA ARG A 162 27.68 7.26 -22.55
C ARG A 162 29.16 7.23 -22.26
N PHE A 163 29.94 7.82 -23.16
CA PHE A 163 31.39 7.97 -23.00
C PHE A 163 31.73 8.87 -21.81
N ILE A 164 32.71 8.45 -20.99
CA ILE A 164 33.29 9.24 -19.92
C ILE A 164 34.67 9.73 -20.30
N ILE A 165 35.63 8.83 -20.47
CA ILE A 165 37.02 9.11 -20.79
C ILE A 165 37.66 7.87 -21.42
N GLY A 166 38.78 8.06 -22.09
CA GLY A 166 39.57 7.01 -22.72
C GLY A 166 39.77 7.24 -24.22
N SER A 167 39.98 6.17 -24.99
CA SER A 167 40.19 6.23 -26.44
C SER A 167 38.88 6.52 -27.18
N ASN A 168 38.90 7.59 -27.97
CA ASN A 168 37.78 7.88 -28.88
C ASN A 168 37.62 6.81 -29.97
N PHE A 169 38.70 6.13 -30.35
CA PHE A 169 38.63 5.04 -31.34
C PHE A 169 37.87 3.85 -30.78
N ILE A 170 38.15 3.46 -29.53
CA ILE A 170 37.40 2.41 -28.86
C ILE A 170 35.93 2.81 -28.69
N TRP A 171 35.66 4.07 -28.34
CA TRP A 171 34.31 4.56 -28.26
C TRP A 171 33.55 4.54 -29.60
N MET A 172 34.18 4.95 -30.68
CA MET A 172 33.58 4.88 -32.01
C MET A 172 33.26 3.45 -32.43
N GLU A 173 34.16 2.52 -32.16
CA GLU A 173 33.92 1.09 -32.40
C GLU A 173 32.78 0.56 -31.51
N THR A 174 32.76 0.93 -30.21
CA THR A 174 31.68 0.61 -29.31
C THR A 174 30.34 1.14 -29.85
N GLN A 175 30.27 2.38 -30.32
CA GLN A 175 29.05 2.95 -30.91
C GLN A 175 28.54 2.15 -32.12
N ARG A 176 29.49 1.64 -32.94
CA ARG A 176 29.15 0.78 -34.08
C ARG A 176 28.48 -0.52 -33.59
N GLN A 177 29.05 -1.18 -32.57
CA GLN A 177 28.48 -2.38 -31.99
C GLN A 177 27.11 -2.09 -31.34
N LEU A 178 26.96 -0.97 -30.64
CA LEU A 178 25.68 -0.55 -30.09
C LEU A 178 24.60 -0.33 -31.17
N GLY A 179 25.04 0.12 -32.36
CA GLY A 179 24.14 0.21 -33.54
C GLY A 179 23.63 -1.15 -33.99
N VAL A 180 24.46 -2.20 -33.93
CA VAL A 180 24.06 -3.58 -34.22
C VAL A 180 23.09 -4.06 -33.15
N ILE A 181 23.44 -3.92 -31.87
CA ILE A 181 22.64 -4.35 -30.71
C ILE A 181 21.21 -3.76 -30.74
N ARG A 182 21.06 -2.47 -31.11
CA ARG A 182 19.75 -1.80 -31.18
C ARG A 182 18.86 -2.38 -32.28
N ARG A 183 19.43 -2.93 -33.35
CA ARG A 183 18.67 -3.51 -34.47
C ARG A 183 18.42 -5.00 -34.32
N ASP A 184 19.10 -5.63 -33.38
CA ASP A 184 18.97 -7.06 -33.14
C ASP A 184 17.65 -7.34 -32.43
N GLU A 185 16.83 -8.21 -32.97
CA GLU A 185 15.55 -8.70 -32.45
C GLU A 185 14.66 -7.63 -31.77
N PRO A 186 14.33 -6.50 -32.45
CA PRO A 186 13.61 -5.40 -31.83
C PRO A 186 12.22 -5.80 -31.32
N HIS A 187 11.53 -6.75 -31.98
CA HIS A 187 10.20 -7.23 -31.58
C HIS A 187 10.28 -8.02 -30.28
N ALA A 188 11.18 -9.00 -30.20
CA ALA A 188 11.36 -9.81 -29.00
C ALA A 188 11.73 -8.93 -27.78
N TYR A 189 12.60 -7.95 -27.99
CA TYR A 189 12.95 -6.98 -26.94
C TYR A 189 11.73 -6.21 -26.42
N VAL A 190 10.91 -5.66 -27.32
CA VAL A 190 9.72 -4.88 -26.94
C VAL A 190 8.73 -5.75 -26.15
N LEU A 191 8.44 -6.95 -26.61
CA LEU A 191 7.52 -7.87 -25.94
C LEU A 191 8.00 -8.27 -24.54
N SER A 192 9.29 -8.58 -24.40
CA SER A 192 9.90 -8.91 -23.10
C SER A 192 9.86 -7.73 -22.13
N LYS A 193 10.11 -6.51 -22.60
CA LYS A 193 10.03 -5.29 -21.77
C LYS A 193 8.60 -4.95 -21.36
N LEU A 194 7.61 -5.23 -22.18
CA LEU A 194 6.21 -5.06 -21.82
C LEU A 194 5.79 -6.07 -20.75
N ALA A 195 6.20 -7.34 -20.87
CA ALA A 195 5.94 -8.38 -19.87
C ALA A 195 6.60 -8.05 -18.51
N GLU A 196 7.89 -7.64 -18.52
CA GLU A 196 8.60 -7.16 -17.33
C GLU A 196 7.86 -5.99 -16.66
N ALA A 197 7.39 -5.01 -17.46
CA ALA A 197 6.67 -3.86 -16.94
C ALA A 197 5.32 -4.24 -16.32
N GLU A 198 4.60 -5.19 -16.89
CA GLU A 198 3.33 -5.67 -16.36
C GLU A 198 3.51 -6.36 -15.01
N GLU A 199 4.51 -7.25 -14.90
CA GLU A 199 4.83 -7.93 -13.64
C GLU A 199 5.25 -6.93 -12.55
N ARG A 200 6.10 -5.97 -12.90
CA ARG A 200 6.55 -4.90 -12.00
C ARG A 200 5.37 -4.07 -11.48
N ARG A 201 4.45 -3.67 -12.36
CA ARG A 201 3.26 -2.87 -11.99
C ARG A 201 2.32 -3.63 -11.05
N ARG A 202 2.23 -4.95 -11.19
CA ARG A 202 1.49 -5.80 -10.25
C ARG A 202 2.13 -5.83 -8.85
N LYS A 203 3.47 -5.88 -8.79
CA LYS A 203 4.23 -5.87 -7.53
C LYS A 203 4.23 -4.51 -6.83
N HIS A 204 4.13 -3.42 -7.59
CA HIS A 204 4.21 -2.05 -7.09
C HIS A 204 2.98 -1.22 -7.51
N PRO A 205 1.79 -1.50 -6.95
CA PRO A 205 0.58 -0.71 -7.24
C PRO A 205 0.71 0.71 -6.69
N VAL A 206 -0.22 1.57 -7.10
CA VAL A 206 -0.34 2.93 -6.53
C VAL A 206 -0.70 2.82 -5.05
N SER A 207 0.05 3.51 -4.19
CA SER A 207 -0.16 3.51 -2.75
C SER A 207 0.17 4.89 -2.16
N MET A 208 -0.11 5.05 -0.86
CA MET A 208 0.26 6.26 -0.10
C MET A 208 1.76 6.44 0.07
N GLU A 209 2.50 5.35 0.05
CA GLU A 209 3.95 5.29 0.12
C GLU A 209 4.50 4.70 -1.20
N PRO A 210 4.40 5.44 -2.33
CA PRO A 210 4.75 4.89 -3.62
C PRO A 210 6.26 4.65 -3.73
N ASN A 211 6.65 3.52 -4.32
CA ASN A 211 7.99 3.37 -4.81
C ASN A 211 8.13 4.17 -6.11
N ILE A 212 8.65 5.40 -6.02
CA ILE A 212 8.69 6.36 -7.13
C ILE A 212 9.53 5.91 -8.34
N LYS A 213 10.32 4.86 -8.18
CA LYS A 213 11.07 4.24 -9.26
C LYS A 213 10.29 3.13 -9.95
N GLU A 214 9.69 2.21 -9.16
CA GLU A 214 9.11 0.96 -9.67
C GLU A 214 7.59 1.01 -9.85
N CYS A 215 6.86 1.90 -9.15
CA CYS A 215 5.39 1.93 -9.20
C CYS A 215 4.86 2.37 -10.58
N VAL A 216 3.57 2.19 -10.76
CA VAL A 216 2.84 2.66 -11.95
C VAL A 216 3.05 4.18 -12.10
N GLY A 217 3.54 4.61 -13.27
CA GLY A 217 3.93 5.99 -13.54
C GLY A 217 5.28 6.40 -12.95
N GLY A 218 6.04 5.49 -12.34
CA GLY A 218 7.37 5.75 -11.83
C GLY A 218 8.44 5.89 -12.91
N ILE A 219 9.68 6.05 -12.48
CA ILE A 219 10.84 6.28 -13.38
C ILE A 219 11.00 5.11 -14.38
N ARG A 220 10.70 3.87 -13.98
CA ARG A 220 10.77 2.70 -14.87
C ARG A 220 9.74 2.74 -16.00
N ASP A 221 8.56 3.35 -15.80
CA ASP A 221 7.58 3.55 -16.87
C ASP A 221 8.05 4.62 -17.86
N ALA A 222 8.68 5.69 -17.35
CA ALA A 222 9.34 6.69 -18.22
C ALA A 222 10.46 6.07 -19.05
N ASN A 223 11.30 5.23 -18.44
CA ASN A 223 12.37 4.53 -19.13
C ASN A 223 11.84 3.54 -20.17
N LEU A 224 10.74 2.82 -19.88
CA LEU A 224 10.13 1.88 -20.83
C LEU A 224 9.76 2.56 -22.15
N ALA A 225 9.10 3.72 -22.08
CA ALA A 225 8.75 4.49 -23.27
C ALA A 225 10.00 4.91 -24.08
N PHE A 226 11.07 5.31 -23.37
CA PHE A 226 12.34 5.64 -23.96
C PHE A 226 13.01 4.43 -24.62
N TRP A 227 13.10 3.29 -23.95
CA TRP A 227 13.73 2.07 -24.49
C TRP A 227 13.04 1.57 -25.74
N ILE A 228 11.69 1.55 -25.74
CA ILE A 228 10.91 1.15 -26.92
C ILE A 228 11.14 2.14 -28.06
N ALA A 229 11.16 3.45 -27.79
CA ALA A 229 11.44 4.47 -28.79
C ALA A 229 12.84 4.29 -29.40
N THR A 230 13.85 4.02 -28.58
CA THR A 230 15.24 3.80 -29.01
C THR A 230 15.35 2.61 -29.97
N VAL A 231 14.71 1.50 -29.67
CA VAL A 231 14.76 0.29 -30.50
C VAL A 231 13.90 0.42 -31.76
N ARG A 232 12.76 1.10 -31.67
CA ARG A 232 11.81 1.21 -32.78
C ARG A 232 12.09 2.36 -33.75
N HIS A 233 12.60 3.46 -33.24
CA HIS A 233 12.83 4.69 -34.03
C HIS A 233 14.29 5.12 -34.03
N HIS A 234 15.18 4.40 -33.38
CA HIS A 234 16.63 4.70 -33.29
C HIS A 234 16.94 6.09 -32.73
N VAL A 235 16.05 6.61 -31.85
CA VAL A 235 16.23 7.91 -31.22
C VAL A 235 17.03 7.77 -29.93
N PHE A 236 17.75 8.81 -29.57
CA PHE A 236 18.51 8.89 -28.33
C PHE A 236 17.77 9.66 -27.22
N ARG A 237 16.72 10.37 -27.58
CA ARG A 237 15.85 11.14 -26.65
C ARG A 237 14.41 11.11 -27.14
N LEU A 238 13.45 10.95 -26.21
CA LEU A 238 12.01 11.01 -26.54
C LEU A 238 11.63 12.33 -27.23
N ARG A 239 12.35 13.43 -26.94
CA ARG A 239 12.11 14.74 -27.60
C ARG A 239 12.23 14.68 -29.12
N GLU A 240 13.03 13.80 -29.65
CA GLU A 240 13.20 13.64 -31.12
C GLU A 240 11.93 13.13 -31.83
N LEU A 241 10.99 12.56 -31.06
CA LEU A 241 9.69 12.10 -31.55
C LEU A 241 8.58 13.17 -31.43
N VAL A 242 8.88 14.32 -30.82
CA VAL A 242 7.92 15.42 -30.67
C VAL A 242 7.58 16.05 -32.02
N GLY A 243 6.30 16.34 -32.23
CA GLY A 243 5.77 16.82 -33.50
C GLY A 243 5.43 15.71 -34.51
N ASN A 244 5.99 14.51 -34.35
CA ASN A 244 5.70 13.36 -35.22
C ASN A 244 4.85 12.28 -34.52
N VAL A 245 5.36 11.72 -33.42
CA VAL A 245 4.69 10.66 -32.63
C VAL A 245 4.10 11.22 -31.36
N ILE A 246 4.80 12.12 -30.72
CA ILE A 246 4.48 12.73 -29.42
C ILE A 246 4.01 14.16 -29.63
N ASP A 247 2.91 14.54 -28.96
CA ASP A 247 2.41 15.91 -28.94
C ASP A 247 3.29 16.80 -28.05
N GLU A 248 3.56 18.05 -28.46
CA GLU A 248 4.43 19.00 -27.73
C GLU A 248 3.88 19.30 -26.33
N THR A 249 2.57 19.46 -26.19
CA THR A 249 1.92 19.75 -24.92
C THR A 249 2.07 18.55 -23.97
N ASP A 250 1.79 17.34 -24.48
CA ASP A 250 1.95 16.09 -23.72
C ASP A 250 3.38 15.88 -23.26
N TYR A 251 4.37 16.19 -24.11
CA TYR A 251 5.77 16.09 -23.76
C TYR A 251 6.18 17.09 -22.68
N THR A 252 5.67 18.32 -22.76
CA THR A 252 5.98 19.37 -21.78
C THR A 252 5.43 19.02 -20.39
N GLU A 253 4.19 18.53 -20.31
CA GLU A 253 3.57 18.06 -19.07
C GLU A 253 4.33 16.86 -18.47
N TYR A 254 4.64 15.87 -19.31
CA TYR A 254 5.40 14.70 -18.93
C TYR A 254 6.79 15.08 -18.40
N ARG A 255 7.49 15.96 -19.10
CA ARG A 255 8.84 16.38 -18.71
C ARG A 255 8.83 17.09 -17.35
N ALA A 256 7.88 18.00 -17.13
CA ALA A 256 7.74 18.69 -15.84
C ALA A 256 7.46 17.70 -14.70
N ALA A 257 6.56 16.72 -14.93
CA ALA A 257 6.26 15.68 -13.96
C ALA A 257 7.48 14.79 -13.65
N LEU A 258 8.21 14.35 -14.68
CA LEU A 258 9.39 13.51 -14.51
C LEU A 258 10.54 14.25 -13.79
N GLU A 259 10.77 15.52 -14.11
CA GLU A 259 11.76 16.35 -13.41
C GLU A 259 11.41 16.52 -11.93
N PHE A 260 10.12 16.67 -11.61
CA PHE A 260 9.66 16.70 -10.21
C PHE A 260 9.93 15.37 -9.50
N ILE A 261 9.63 14.21 -10.11
CA ILE A 261 9.91 12.88 -9.55
C ILE A 261 11.41 12.67 -9.34
N PHE A 262 12.28 13.12 -10.25
CA PHE A 262 13.73 13.09 -10.04
C PHE A 262 14.16 13.90 -8.82
N ARG A 263 13.58 15.09 -8.61
CA ARG A 263 13.86 15.88 -7.41
C ARG A 263 13.38 15.20 -6.14
N VAL A 264 12.17 14.65 -6.13
CA VAL A 264 11.65 13.88 -4.99
C VAL A 264 12.58 12.71 -4.66
N ARG A 265 13.05 11.97 -5.66
CA ARG A 265 14.00 10.87 -5.48
C ARG A 265 15.31 11.32 -4.88
N ALA A 266 15.88 12.39 -5.39
CA ALA A 266 17.14 12.93 -4.88
C ALA A 266 16.98 13.42 -3.43
N ALA A 267 15.91 14.14 -3.12
CA ALA A 267 15.58 14.57 -1.76
C ALA A 267 15.36 13.38 -0.82
N LEU A 268 14.73 12.31 -1.29
CA LEU A 268 14.48 11.09 -0.52
C LEU A 268 15.79 10.39 -0.15
N HIS A 269 16.72 10.22 -1.12
CA HIS A 269 18.05 9.68 -0.85
C HIS A 269 18.85 10.56 0.14
N LEU A 270 18.77 11.88 0.00
CA LEU A 270 19.44 12.84 0.90
C LEU A 270 18.84 12.86 2.31
N ALA A 271 17.53 12.64 2.43
CA ALA A 271 16.83 12.54 3.71
C ALA A 271 17.14 11.22 4.42
N ALA A 272 17.11 10.11 3.69
CA ALA A 272 17.36 8.78 4.21
C ALA A 272 18.86 8.49 4.48
N GLY A 273 19.77 9.23 3.85
CA GLY A 273 21.23 8.98 3.93
C GLY A 273 21.66 7.66 3.25
N LYS A 274 20.78 7.04 2.46
CA LYS A 274 20.98 5.79 1.74
C LYS A 274 20.09 5.71 0.51
N LYS A 275 20.27 4.66 -0.29
CA LYS A 275 19.36 4.34 -1.40
C LYS A 275 17.96 4.03 -0.85
N GLU A 276 16.99 4.89 -1.15
CA GLU A 276 15.59 4.72 -0.78
C GLU A 276 14.71 5.24 -1.91
N ASP A 277 13.92 4.36 -2.51
CA ASP A 277 13.06 4.68 -3.65
C ASP A 277 11.56 4.71 -3.25
N THR A 278 11.23 4.34 -1.99
CA THR A 278 9.86 4.40 -1.45
C THR A 278 9.66 5.67 -0.65
N LEU A 279 8.70 6.50 -1.03
CA LEU A 279 8.35 7.73 -0.31
C LEU A 279 7.60 7.38 0.98
N ARG A 280 8.32 6.92 2.00
CA ARG A 280 7.76 6.54 3.30
C ARG A 280 7.23 7.77 4.03
N LEU A 281 6.08 7.64 4.68
CA LEU A 281 5.44 8.73 5.42
C LEU A 281 6.35 9.33 6.50
N GLU A 282 7.21 8.54 7.11
CA GLU A 282 8.21 8.99 8.11
C GLU A 282 9.28 9.93 7.53
N LEU A 283 9.59 9.79 6.23
CA LEU A 283 10.59 10.63 5.53
C LEU A 283 9.95 11.87 4.87
N VAL A 284 8.63 11.90 4.71
CA VAL A 284 7.91 13.00 4.04
C VAL A 284 8.24 14.38 4.64
N PRO A 285 8.34 14.55 5.98
CA PRO A 285 8.70 15.85 6.57
C PRO A 285 10.08 16.36 6.11
N GLN A 286 11.09 15.47 6.14
CA GLN A 286 12.46 15.82 5.76
C GLN A 286 12.56 16.11 4.26
N VAL A 287 11.88 15.29 3.43
CA VAL A 287 11.82 15.49 1.97
C VAL A 287 11.14 16.80 1.63
N ALA A 288 10.01 17.13 2.28
CA ALA A 288 9.31 18.40 2.08
C ALA A 288 10.20 19.61 2.40
N SER A 289 10.95 19.54 3.51
CA SER A 289 11.90 20.59 3.90
C SER A 289 13.02 20.76 2.87
N LEU A 290 13.62 19.66 2.37
CA LEU A 290 14.65 19.71 1.33
C LEU A 290 14.11 20.28 0.02
N MET A 291 12.84 20.00 -0.30
CA MET A 291 12.15 20.52 -1.49
C MET A 291 11.77 22.01 -1.36
N GLY A 292 11.98 22.63 -0.21
CA GLY A 292 11.67 24.05 0.02
C GLY A 292 10.17 24.33 0.20
N LEU A 293 9.39 23.33 0.65
CA LEU A 293 7.98 23.53 0.95
C LEU A 293 7.78 24.14 2.35
N GLU A 294 6.80 25.01 2.47
CA GLU A 294 6.48 25.89 3.64
C GLU A 294 6.81 25.27 5.03
N PRO A 295 7.94 25.60 5.67
CA PRO A 295 8.31 25.04 6.98
C PRO A 295 7.37 25.48 8.11
N GLU A 296 6.70 26.61 7.97
CA GLU A 296 5.78 27.16 8.97
C GLU A 296 4.46 26.36 9.09
N LYS A 297 4.14 25.54 8.09
CA LYS A 297 2.93 24.71 8.05
C LYS A 297 3.28 23.26 7.66
N PRO A 298 3.93 22.49 8.55
CA PRO A 298 4.49 21.18 8.22
C PRO A 298 3.46 20.20 7.62
N GLN A 299 2.27 20.10 8.18
CA GLN A 299 1.23 19.20 7.69
C GLN A 299 0.72 19.59 6.28
N LYS A 300 0.68 20.90 5.97
CA LYS A 300 0.30 21.36 4.63
C LYS A 300 1.40 21.04 3.62
N ALA A 301 2.66 21.27 3.97
CA ALA A 301 3.82 20.95 3.13
C ALA A 301 3.92 19.45 2.83
N GLN A 302 3.72 18.60 3.84
CA GLN A 302 3.70 17.14 3.67
C GLN A 302 2.59 16.71 2.72
N ARG A 303 1.38 17.22 2.92
CA ARG A 303 0.23 16.93 2.05
C ARG A 303 0.50 17.39 0.62
N GLU A 304 1.04 18.58 0.44
CA GLU A 304 1.38 19.12 -0.88
C GLU A 304 2.42 18.25 -1.58
N LEU A 305 3.49 17.84 -0.89
CA LEU A 305 4.52 16.97 -1.46
C LEU A 305 3.94 15.66 -1.98
N VAL A 306 3.18 14.94 -1.13
CA VAL A 306 2.60 13.64 -1.52
C VAL A 306 1.58 13.81 -2.65
N THR A 307 0.71 14.83 -2.57
CA THR A 307 -0.28 15.12 -3.63
C THR A 307 0.41 15.38 -4.96
N ARG A 308 1.44 16.25 -5.00
CA ARG A 308 2.19 16.56 -6.23
C ARG A 308 2.96 15.34 -6.75
N THR A 309 3.47 14.49 -5.86
CA THR A 309 4.12 13.24 -6.25
C THR A 309 3.13 12.31 -6.95
N LEU A 310 1.96 12.06 -6.35
CA LEU A 310 0.92 11.21 -6.94
C LEU A 310 0.40 11.77 -8.27
N GLN A 311 0.19 13.09 -8.36
CA GLN A 311 -0.17 13.76 -9.62
C GLN A 311 0.88 13.57 -10.70
N SER A 312 2.16 13.73 -10.36
CA SER A 312 3.27 13.55 -11.30
C SER A 312 3.36 12.12 -11.79
N LEU A 313 3.20 11.14 -10.90
CA LEU A 313 3.15 9.72 -11.27
C LEU A 313 1.98 9.42 -12.21
N ASP A 314 0.80 9.99 -11.98
CA ASP A 314 -0.35 9.80 -12.85
C ASP A 314 -0.16 10.44 -14.24
N ILE A 315 0.45 11.62 -14.32
CA ILE A 315 0.81 12.25 -15.60
C ILE A 315 1.79 11.36 -16.38
N ILE A 316 2.85 10.89 -15.72
CA ILE A 316 3.83 9.98 -16.36
C ILE A 316 3.12 8.71 -16.83
N ARG A 317 2.29 8.09 -15.99
CA ARG A 317 1.51 6.90 -16.34
C ARG A 317 0.69 7.10 -17.61
N LYS A 318 -0.12 8.16 -17.66
CA LYS A 318 -1.00 8.46 -18.81
C LYS A 318 -0.20 8.63 -20.11
N LYS A 319 0.82 9.48 -20.09
CA LYS A 319 1.59 9.81 -21.29
C LYS A 319 2.42 8.61 -21.75
N THR A 320 3.12 7.93 -20.83
CA THR A 320 3.97 6.78 -21.19
C THR A 320 3.17 5.56 -21.61
N ALA A 321 2.01 5.29 -21.01
CA ALA A 321 1.13 4.20 -21.44
C ALA A 321 0.66 4.40 -22.87
N TYR A 322 0.22 5.63 -23.22
CA TYR A 322 -0.19 5.96 -24.58
C TYR A 322 0.96 5.85 -25.58
N TRP A 323 2.13 6.44 -25.29
CA TRP A 323 3.29 6.40 -26.20
C TRP A 323 3.83 4.99 -26.34
N THR A 324 3.94 4.25 -25.25
CA THR A 324 4.37 2.84 -25.27
C THR A 324 3.43 2.00 -26.15
N GLY A 325 2.11 2.15 -26.00
CA GLY A 325 1.13 1.50 -26.85
C GLY A 325 1.27 1.84 -28.34
N LEU A 326 1.55 3.12 -28.67
CA LEU A 326 1.79 3.55 -30.05
C LEU A 326 3.07 2.93 -30.64
N LEU A 327 4.16 2.97 -29.89
CA LEU A 327 5.50 2.54 -30.33
C LEU A 327 5.60 1.02 -30.41
N ALA A 328 4.96 0.30 -29.49
CA ALA A 328 4.94 -1.16 -29.43
C ALA A 328 3.94 -1.80 -30.41
N LYS A 329 2.95 -1.05 -30.92
CA LYS A 329 1.86 -1.59 -31.74
C LYS A 329 2.30 -2.48 -32.89
N PRO A 330 3.34 -2.14 -33.69
CA PRO A 330 3.81 -3.02 -34.74
C PRO A 330 4.31 -4.39 -34.24
N CYS A 331 4.82 -4.45 -33.02
CA CYS A 331 5.33 -5.69 -32.40
C CYS A 331 4.19 -6.57 -31.83
N LEU A 332 3.03 -5.99 -31.53
CA LEU A 332 1.88 -6.69 -30.96
C LEU A 332 1.02 -7.44 -32.00
N TYR A 333 1.28 -7.22 -33.28
CA TYR A 333 0.51 -7.87 -34.37
C TYR A 333 1.09 -9.20 -34.85
N ASP A 334 2.19 -9.69 -34.25
CA ASP A 334 2.72 -11.01 -34.58
C ASP A 334 1.81 -12.14 -34.06
N ALA A 335 1.93 -13.34 -34.67
CA ALA A 335 1.01 -14.47 -34.54
C ALA A 335 0.70 -14.93 -33.10
N ALA A 336 1.52 -14.55 -32.11
CA ALA A 336 1.28 -14.84 -30.71
C ALA A 336 0.15 -14.00 -30.07
N HIS A 337 -0.34 -12.95 -30.72
CA HIS A 337 -1.36 -12.03 -30.21
C HIS A 337 -2.72 -12.21 -30.90
N ILE A 338 -3.12 -13.45 -31.13
CA ILE A 338 -4.43 -13.85 -31.68
C ILE A 338 -5.64 -13.11 -31.06
N PRO A 339 -5.68 -12.75 -29.73
CA PRO A 339 -6.82 -12.01 -29.19
C PRO A 339 -7.08 -10.68 -29.90
N LEU A 340 -6.05 -9.97 -30.38
CA LEU A 340 -6.21 -8.70 -31.12
C LEU A 340 -6.83 -8.90 -32.51
N LEU A 341 -6.78 -10.11 -33.06
CA LEU A 341 -7.44 -10.47 -34.31
C LEU A 341 -8.95 -10.67 -34.16
N ARG A 342 -9.43 -10.93 -32.93
CA ARG A 342 -10.86 -11.10 -32.60
C ARG A 342 -11.50 -9.77 -32.12
N LYS A 343 -11.14 -8.68 -32.70
CA LYS A 343 -11.73 -7.37 -32.38
C LYS A 343 -13.12 -7.20 -32.95
N GLU A 344 -14.04 -6.78 -32.08
CA GLU A 344 -15.37 -6.36 -32.47
C GLU A 344 -15.36 -4.83 -32.75
N ALA A 345 -15.83 -4.41 -33.93
CA ALA A 345 -15.99 -3.00 -34.27
C ALA A 345 -17.23 -2.45 -33.55
N ILE A 346 -17.02 -1.52 -32.61
CA ILE A 346 -18.12 -0.85 -31.90
C ILE A 346 -18.63 0.32 -32.73
N GLU A 347 -17.70 1.12 -33.27
CA GLU A 347 -17.96 2.19 -34.22
C GLU A 347 -16.69 2.48 -35.05
N PRO A 348 -16.76 3.30 -36.12
CA PRO A 348 -15.58 3.62 -36.92
C PRO A 348 -14.43 4.16 -36.06
N GLY A 349 -13.35 3.42 -36.01
CA GLY A 349 -12.16 3.75 -35.26
C GLY A 349 -12.15 3.34 -33.78
N ILE A 350 -13.23 2.78 -33.25
CA ILE A 350 -13.31 2.22 -31.91
C ILE A 350 -13.67 0.75 -31.99
N PHE A 351 -12.96 -0.08 -31.26
CA PHE A 351 -13.16 -1.52 -31.24
C PHE A 351 -12.93 -2.09 -29.86
N ARG A 352 -13.58 -3.19 -29.57
CA ARG A 352 -13.42 -3.97 -28.35
C ARG A 352 -12.66 -5.25 -28.67
N CYS A 353 -11.74 -5.61 -27.78
CA CYS A 353 -11.11 -6.91 -27.75
C CYS A 353 -11.30 -7.49 -26.33
N GLN A 354 -12.03 -8.58 -26.22
CA GLN A 354 -12.48 -9.12 -24.93
C GLN A 354 -13.29 -8.06 -24.15
N ASP A 355 -12.78 -7.62 -23.00
CA ASP A 355 -13.36 -6.61 -22.12
C ASP A 355 -12.79 -5.20 -22.31
N THR A 356 -11.81 -5.04 -23.21
CA THR A 356 -11.04 -3.79 -23.34
C THR A 356 -11.38 -3.00 -24.59
N LEU A 357 -11.67 -1.70 -24.42
CA LEU A 357 -11.90 -0.76 -25.51
C LEU A 357 -10.60 -0.11 -26.00
N TYR A 358 -10.45 -0.07 -27.31
CA TYR A 358 -9.32 0.52 -28.03
C TYR A 358 -9.80 1.61 -29.00
N ALA A 359 -8.95 2.59 -29.25
CA ALA A 359 -9.17 3.60 -30.29
C ALA A 359 -8.08 3.55 -31.36
N ARG A 360 -8.48 3.91 -32.60
CA ARG A 360 -7.53 4.07 -33.69
C ARG A 360 -6.63 5.28 -33.47
N ARG A 361 -5.36 5.14 -33.82
CA ARG A 361 -4.38 6.23 -33.77
C ARG A 361 -4.84 7.44 -34.59
N ARG A 362 -4.58 8.65 -34.06
CA ARG A 362 -4.90 9.93 -34.72
C ARG A 362 -6.37 10.11 -35.11
N MET A 363 -7.27 9.46 -34.41
CA MET A 363 -8.68 9.70 -34.51
C MET A 363 -8.99 11.10 -33.94
N LYS A 364 -9.79 11.89 -34.68
CA LYS A 364 -10.33 13.15 -34.14
C LYS A 364 -11.33 12.84 -33.03
N PRO A 365 -11.21 13.45 -31.85
CA PRO A 365 -12.16 13.21 -30.78
C PRO A 365 -13.53 13.74 -31.14
N LYS A 366 -14.57 12.96 -30.84
CA LYS A 366 -15.96 13.40 -30.78
C LYS A 366 -16.24 14.15 -29.48
N THR A 367 -17.48 14.28 -29.07
CA THR A 367 -17.83 14.93 -27.80
C THR A 367 -17.61 14.01 -26.63
N PHE A 368 -17.34 14.56 -25.42
CA PHE A 368 -17.28 13.81 -24.19
C PHE A 368 -18.55 12.97 -23.94
N LEU A 369 -19.72 13.56 -24.15
CA LEU A 369 -21.01 12.86 -23.98
C LEU A 369 -21.14 11.64 -24.91
N HIS A 370 -20.57 11.68 -26.10
CA HIS A 370 -20.57 10.54 -27.01
C HIS A 370 -19.81 9.36 -26.41
N TYR A 371 -18.58 9.59 -25.91
CA TYR A 371 -17.77 8.53 -25.28
C TYR A 371 -18.35 8.07 -23.96
N LEU A 372 -18.94 8.95 -23.16
CA LEU A 372 -19.64 8.55 -21.94
C LEU A 372 -20.79 7.60 -22.26
N LYS A 373 -21.61 7.90 -23.28
CA LYS A 373 -22.71 7.00 -23.71
C LYS A 373 -22.19 5.66 -24.22
N LEU A 374 -21.05 5.65 -24.91
CA LEU A 374 -20.41 4.42 -25.36
C LEU A 374 -19.93 3.58 -24.16
N LEU A 375 -19.25 4.19 -23.20
CA LEU A 375 -18.85 3.52 -21.95
C LEU A 375 -20.04 2.95 -21.20
N LEU A 376 -21.15 3.69 -21.10
CA LEU A 376 -22.39 3.22 -20.45
C LEU A 376 -22.99 2.00 -21.14
N LYS A 377 -23.02 2.02 -22.48
CA LYS A 377 -23.55 0.89 -23.29
C LYS A 377 -22.73 -0.37 -23.10
N GLU A 378 -21.41 -0.26 -23.12
CA GLU A 378 -20.52 -1.41 -22.99
C GLU A 378 -20.47 -1.93 -21.55
N ALA A 379 -20.38 -1.05 -20.55
CA ALA A 379 -20.37 -1.41 -19.13
C ALA A 379 -21.71 -1.98 -18.61
N ALA A 380 -22.79 -1.84 -19.36
CA ALA A 380 -24.06 -2.51 -19.07
C ALA A 380 -24.01 -4.03 -19.32
N ARG A 381 -23.04 -4.50 -20.11
CA ARG A 381 -22.95 -5.90 -20.57
C ARG A 381 -21.86 -6.71 -19.84
N LEU A 382 -20.72 -6.06 -19.53
CA LEU A 382 -19.56 -6.73 -18.97
C LEU A 382 -18.68 -5.74 -18.18
N PRO A 383 -17.86 -6.21 -17.25
CA PRO A 383 -16.83 -5.39 -16.61
C PRO A 383 -15.85 -4.92 -17.69
N LEU A 384 -15.79 -3.58 -17.86
CA LEU A 384 -15.10 -2.94 -18.98
C LEU A 384 -13.73 -2.40 -18.54
N GLU A 385 -12.72 -2.66 -19.37
CA GLU A 385 -11.41 -2.01 -19.30
C GLU A 385 -11.22 -1.04 -20.48
N THR A 386 -10.27 -0.15 -20.33
CA THR A 386 -9.92 0.82 -21.39
C THR A 386 -8.41 0.78 -21.65
N ASP A 387 -8.05 0.73 -22.92
CA ASP A 387 -6.68 0.90 -23.37
C ASP A 387 -6.28 2.37 -23.37
N ALA A 388 -4.99 2.65 -23.21
CA ALA A 388 -4.46 4.01 -23.19
C ALA A 388 -4.80 4.82 -24.47
N SER A 389 -5.03 4.16 -25.60
CA SER A 389 -5.46 4.81 -26.84
C SER A 389 -6.88 5.39 -26.73
N PHE A 390 -7.79 4.66 -26.06
CA PHE A 390 -9.14 5.12 -25.81
C PHE A 390 -9.19 6.17 -24.69
N GLU A 391 -8.40 5.98 -23.62
CA GLU A 391 -8.26 6.95 -22.54
C GLU A 391 -7.73 8.31 -23.06
N HIS A 392 -6.71 8.29 -23.90
CA HIS A 392 -6.17 9.49 -24.54
C HIS A 392 -7.21 10.19 -25.43
N LEU A 393 -8.05 9.42 -26.12
CA LEU A 393 -9.12 9.99 -26.94
C LEU A 393 -10.15 10.75 -26.08
N ILE A 394 -10.52 10.21 -24.92
CA ILE A 394 -11.40 10.88 -23.95
C ILE A 394 -10.70 12.10 -23.34
N ASP A 395 -9.42 11.97 -22.97
CA ASP A 395 -8.64 13.08 -22.40
C ASP A 395 -8.65 14.33 -23.28
N ARG A 396 -8.63 14.17 -24.58
CA ARG A 396 -8.68 15.28 -25.55
C ARG A 396 -10.07 15.91 -25.74
N THR A 397 -11.10 15.43 -25.04
CA THR A 397 -12.43 16.04 -25.06
C THR A 397 -12.61 17.04 -23.92
N ALA A 398 -13.41 18.06 -24.15
CA ALA A 398 -13.86 18.95 -23.09
C ALA A 398 -15.13 18.38 -22.43
N VAL A 399 -15.14 18.32 -21.11
CA VAL A 399 -16.36 18.01 -20.36
C VAL A 399 -17.24 19.27 -20.36
N PRO A 400 -18.46 19.24 -20.95
CA PRO A 400 -19.33 20.41 -20.97
C PRO A 400 -19.69 20.82 -19.54
N LYS A 401 -19.80 22.10 -19.27
CA LYS A 401 -20.37 22.56 -18.00
C LYS A 401 -21.74 21.90 -17.87
N PRO A 402 -22.05 21.25 -16.72
CA PRO A 402 -23.23 20.40 -16.60
C PRO A 402 -24.51 21.24 -16.57
N LYS A 403 -24.88 21.80 -17.71
CA LYS A 403 -26.15 22.50 -17.95
C LYS A 403 -27.09 21.71 -18.87
N GLY A 404 -26.60 20.68 -19.55
CA GLY A 404 -27.39 19.87 -20.47
C GLY A 404 -28.06 18.68 -19.77
N LYS A 405 -29.39 18.57 -19.87
CA LYS A 405 -30.16 17.42 -19.32
C LYS A 405 -29.61 16.07 -19.76
N GLN A 406 -29.11 15.93 -20.96
CA GLN A 406 -28.54 14.67 -21.48
C GLN A 406 -27.25 14.23 -20.78
N LEU A 407 -26.35 15.17 -20.45
CA LEU A 407 -25.12 14.84 -19.74
C LEU A 407 -25.42 14.44 -18.30
N VAL A 408 -26.32 15.17 -17.63
CA VAL A 408 -26.75 14.85 -16.26
C VAL A 408 -27.40 13.47 -16.20
N ALA A 409 -28.28 13.15 -17.16
CA ALA A 409 -28.90 11.83 -17.25
C ALA A 409 -27.87 10.71 -17.50
N ALA A 410 -26.88 10.96 -18.38
CA ALA A 410 -25.82 9.99 -18.64
C ALA A 410 -24.94 9.76 -17.40
N ILE A 411 -24.59 10.82 -16.65
CA ILE A 411 -23.83 10.69 -15.41
C ILE A 411 -24.65 9.93 -14.34
N ARG A 412 -25.94 10.24 -14.20
CA ARG A 412 -26.83 9.49 -13.28
C ARG A 412 -26.87 8.01 -13.65
N GLN A 413 -26.95 7.69 -14.94
CA GLN A 413 -27.04 6.32 -15.42
C GLN A 413 -25.80 5.47 -15.04
N ILE A 414 -24.63 6.07 -14.79
CA ILE A 414 -23.44 5.33 -14.33
C ILE A 414 -23.80 4.46 -13.11
N PHE A 415 -24.55 4.99 -12.15
CA PHE A 415 -24.83 4.35 -10.89
C PHE A 415 -25.91 3.26 -10.97
N TYR A 416 -26.67 3.20 -12.08
CA TYR A 416 -27.62 2.12 -12.35
C TYR A 416 -27.00 0.92 -13.08
N LEU A 417 -25.73 1.02 -13.49
CA LEU A 417 -25.06 -0.08 -14.16
C LEU A 417 -24.61 -1.16 -13.18
N PRO A 418 -24.56 -2.43 -13.61
CA PRO A 418 -23.96 -3.49 -12.82
C PRO A 418 -22.46 -3.23 -12.58
N TYR A 419 -21.76 -2.66 -13.54
CA TYR A 419 -20.31 -2.39 -13.51
C TYR A 419 -20.00 -0.89 -13.51
N SER A 420 -20.54 -0.17 -12.56
CA SER A 420 -20.34 1.29 -12.38
C SER A 420 -18.87 1.67 -12.25
N ALA A 421 -18.12 0.88 -11.50
CA ALA A 421 -16.69 1.08 -11.25
C ALA A 421 -15.86 1.08 -12.53
N SER A 422 -16.25 0.32 -13.56
CA SER A 422 -15.58 0.31 -14.86
C SER A 422 -15.62 1.69 -15.55
N VAL A 423 -16.77 2.34 -15.52
CA VAL A 423 -16.93 3.71 -16.08
C VAL A 423 -16.14 4.73 -15.26
N ILE A 424 -16.21 4.65 -13.94
CA ILE A 424 -15.44 5.52 -13.04
C ILE A 424 -13.93 5.33 -13.25
N LYS A 425 -13.46 4.09 -13.43
CA LYS A 425 -12.07 3.78 -13.76
C LYS A 425 -11.62 4.42 -15.08
N ALA A 426 -12.46 4.31 -16.11
CA ALA A 426 -12.18 4.94 -17.42
C ALA A 426 -12.09 6.47 -17.31
N LEU A 427 -13.00 7.11 -16.56
CA LEU A 427 -12.98 8.54 -16.29
C LEU A 427 -11.76 8.96 -15.44
N TYR A 428 -11.36 8.15 -14.46
CA TYR A 428 -10.16 8.38 -13.67
C TYR A 428 -8.90 8.29 -14.52
N LYS A 429 -8.74 7.21 -15.26
CA LYS A 429 -7.58 6.96 -16.12
C LYS A 429 -7.43 8.02 -17.23
N SER A 430 -8.54 8.52 -17.78
CA SER A 430 -8.54 9.62 -18.76
C SER A 430 -8.45 11.01 -18.14
N GLY A 431 -8.41 11.14 -16.80
CA GLY A 431 -8.34 12.44 -16.12
C GLY A 431 -9.63 13.24 -16.08
N LYS A 432 -10.77 12.67 -16.54
CA LYS A 432 -12.06 13.36 -16.63
C LYS A 432 -12.96 13.19 -15.41
N LEU A 433 -12.56 12.37 -14.43
CA LEU A 433 -13.34 12.12 -13.24
C LEU A 433 -13.66 13.41 -12.43
N PRO A 434 -12.70 14.29 -12.10
CA PRO A 434 -12.98 15.48 -11.28
C PRO A 434 -13.83 16.54 -12.01
N GLU A 435 -13.85 16.52 -13.34
CA GLU A 435 -14.73 17.38 -14.14
C GLU A 435 -16.14 16.80 -14.24
N THR A 436 -16.25 15.47 -14.31
CA THR A 436 -17.53 14.75 -14.43
C THR A 436 -18.24 14.67 -13.07
N ILE A 437 -17.49 14.43 -11.98
CA ILE A 437 -17.99 14.31 -10.62
C ILE A 437 -17.27 15.35 -9.72
N PRO A 438 -17.70 16.61 -9.78
CA PRO A 438 -17.04 17.74 -9.11
C PRO A 438 -16.81 17.61 -7.60
N PRO A 439 -17.65 16.88 -6.80
CA PRO A 439 -17.37 16.65 -5.39
C PRO A 439 -16.01 16.01 -5.13
N LEU A 440 -15.50 15.19 -6.04
CA LEU A 440 -14.19 14.51 -5.92
C LEU A 440 -13.00 15.44 -6.21
N LYS A 441 -13.19 16.59 -6.83
CA LYS A 441 -12.11 17.45 -7.31
C LYS A 441 -11.05 17.79 -6.25
N LYS A 442 -11.47 18.04 -5.00
CA LYS A 442 -10.56 18.43 -3.91
C LYS A 442 -9.90 17.24 -3.21
N VAL A 443 -10.41 16.03 -3.43
CA VAL A 443 -9.88 14.81 -2.83
C VAL A 443 -9.06 13.98 -3.82
N MET A 444 -8.93 14.44 -5.07
CA MET A 444 -8.02 13.82 -6.05
C MET A 444 -6.58 13.86 -5.53
N TYR A 445 -5.94 12.69 -5.51
CA TYR A 445 -4.56 12.51 -5.02
C TYR A 445 -4.35 12.93 -3.56
N LEU A 446 -5.42 13.08 -2.77
CA LEU A 446 -5.34 13.54 -1.38
C LEU A 446 -4.79 12.41 -0.48
N PRO A 447 -3.62 12.62 0.16
CA PRO A 447 -3.07 11.62 1.07
C PRO A 447 -3.81 11.55 2.40
N GLN A 448 -3.76 10.38 3.04
CA GLN A 448 -4.30 10.08 4.36
C GLN A 448 -3.14 9.67 5.29
N PHE A 449 -2.84 10.50 6.31
CA PHE A 449 -1.72 10.27 7.24
C PHE A 449 -2.15 9.58 8.54
N ASP A 450 -3.14 8.69 8.48
CA ASP A 450 -3.65 7.97 9.65
C ASP A 450 -2.95 6.63 9.91
N GLY A 451 -2.14 6.19 8.96
CA GLY A 451 -1.28 5.02 9.13
C GLY A 451 -1.90 3.68 8.77
N TYR A 452 -3.17 3.60 8.41
CA TYR A 452 -3.83 2.36 7.99
C TYR A 452 -4.39 2.40 6.56
N HIS A 453 -4.71 3.57 6.02
CA HIS A 453 -5.08 3.67 4.60
C HIS A 453 -3.87 3.44 3.70
N HIS A 454 -4.00 2.51 2.77
CA HIS A 454 -2.98 2.24 1.75
C HIS A 454 -3.09 3.16 0.54
N TYR A 455 -4.27 3.72 0.29
CA TYR A 455 -4.59 4.48 -0.91
C TYR A 455 -4.93 5.94 -0.61
N PRO A 456 -4.67 6.89 -1.54
CA PRO A 456 -5.22 8.23 -1.46
C PRO A 456 -6.76 8.19 -1.56
N VAL A 457 -7.41 9.27 -1.09
CA VAL A 457 -8.88 9.30 -0.92
C VAL A 457 -9.66 8.96 -2.19
N ASP A 458 -9.24 9.46 -3.33
CA ASP A 458 -9.88 9.20 -4.62
C ASP A 458 -9.79 7.73 -5.05
N VAL A 459 -8.63 7.11 -4.85
CA VAL A 459 -8.41 5.69 -5.17
C VAL A 459 -9.16 4.80 -4.17
N HIS A 460 -9.17 5.15 -2.88
CA HIS A 460 -9.98 4.48 -1.86
C HIS A 460 -11.47 4.53 -2.23
N SER A 461 -12.00 5.71 -2.56
CA SER A 461 -13.40 5.86 -2.99
C SER A 461 -13.75 5.03 -4.24
N TYR A 462 -12.82 4.94 -5.20
CA TYR A 462 -12.97 4.05 -6.34
C TYR A 462 -13.04 2.57 -5.90
N TYR A 463 -12.13 2.12 -5.03
CA TYR A 463 -12.14 0.73 -4.56
C TYR A 463 -13.38 0.40 -3.72
N THR A 464 -13.91 1.35 -2.94
CA THR A 464 -15.18 1.17 -2.22
C THR A 464 -16.34 0.88 -3.19
N LEU A 465 -16.42 1.63 -4.30
CA LEU A 465 -17.41 1.37 -5.35
C LEU A 465 -17.13 0.04 -6.09
N ALA A 466 -15.88 -0.27 -6.38
CA ALA A 466 -15.52 -1.49 -7.09
C ALA A 466 -15.84 -2.75 -6.27
N THR A 467 -15.61 -2.72 -4.96
CA THR A 467 -15.99 -3.77 -4.03
C THR A 467 -17.52 -3.96 -4.00
N LEU A 468 -18.28 -2.87 -4.07
CA LEU A 468 -19.74 -2.94 -4.13
C LEU A 468 -20.24 -3.58 -5.45
N ASP A 469 -19.63 -3.26 -6.58
CA ASP A 469 -19.99 -3.87 -7.89
C ASP A 469 -19.66 -5.37 -7.95
N THR A 470 -18.70 -5.83 -7.16
CA THR A 470 -18.26 -7.24 -7.10
C THR A 470 -18.60 -7.91 -5.77
N LEU A 471 -19.65 -7.42 -5.09
CA LEU A 471 -20.04 -7.91 -3.77
C LEU A 471 -20.34 -9.40 -3.79
N ASP A 472 -19.45 -10.18 -3.15
CA ASP A 472 -19.60 -11.63 -2.98
C ASP A 472 -19.40 -11.97 -1.50
N HIS A 473 -20.50 -11.90 -0.74
CA HIS A 473 -20.50 -12.12 0.70
C HIS A 473 -21.85 -12.72 1.12
N GLU A 474 -21.82 -13.81 1.87
CA GLU A 474 -23.01 -14.63 2.19
C GLU A 474 -24.17 -13.85 2.83
N VAL A 475 -23.89 -12.87 3.67
CA VAL A 475 -24.91 -12.05 4.37
C VAL A 475 -25.24 -10.80 3.56
N LEU A 476 -24.25 -10.12 2.99
CA LEU A 476 -24.44 -8.80 2.40
C LEU A 476 -25.05 -8.86 0.99
N ARG A 477 -24.74 -9.91 0.21
CA ARG A 477 -25.29 -10.06 -1.13
C ARG A 477 -26.83 -10.17 -1.13
N PRO A 478 -27.47 -10.99 -0.28
CA PRO A 478 -28.93 -11.01 -0.15
C PRO A 478 -29.51 -9.66 0.29
N LEU A 479 -28.82 -8.91 1.15
CA LEU A 479 -29.26 -7.57 1.54
C LEU A 479 -29.20 -6.60 0.37
N TRP A 480 -28.13 -6.63 -0.42
CA TRP A 480 -27.98 -5.85 -1.63
C TRP A 480 -29.07 -6.15 -2.67
N GLU A 481 -29.36 -7.42 -2.92
CA GLU A 481 -30.36 -7.88 -3.90
C GLU A 481 -31.80 -7.51 -3.50
N LYS A 482 -32.08 -7.29 -2.22
CA LYS A 482 -33.38 -6.80 -1.72
C LYS A 482 -33.61 -5.30 -1.93
N LEU A 483 -32.53 -4.53 -2.17
CA LEU A 483 -32.67 -3.09 -2.38
C LEU A 483 -33.29 -2.81 -3.75
N ASP A 484 -34.18 -1.84 -3.81
CA ASP A 484 -34.73 -1.35 -5.07
C ASP A 484 -33.63 -0.66 -5.92
N PRO A 485 -33.81 -0.55 -7.24
CA PRO A 485 -32.78 -0.01 -8.14
C PRO A 485 -32.35 1.43 -7.81
N ASP A 486 -33.23 2.27 -7.29
CA ASP A 486 -32.89 3.64 -6.89
C ASP A 486 -32.02 3.64 -5.64
N SER A 487 -32.29 2.76 -4.68
CA SER A 487 -31.47 2.57 -3.47
C SER A 487 -30.10 1.98 -3.80
N GLN A 488 -30.03 1.02 -4.72
CA GLN A 488 -28.76 0.48 -5.22
C GLN A 488 -27.92 1.57 -5.88
N ALA A 489 -28.52 2.35 -6.78
CA ALA A 489 -27.84 3.46 -7.46
C ALA A 489 -27.38 4.54 -6.47
N MET A 490 -28.21 4.82 -5.46
CA MET A 490 -27.87 5.75 -4.39
C MET A 490 -26.69 5.27 -3.56
N LEU A 491 -26.67 3.99 -3.16
CA LEU A 491 -25.58 3.42 -2.37
C LEU A 491 -24.26 3.42 -3.16
N LYS A 492 -24.28 3.18 -4.47
CA LYS A 492 -23.11 3.32 -5.35
C LYS A 492 -22.58 4.76 -5.40
N LEU A 493 -23.48 5.74 -5.47
CA LEU A 493 -23.07 7.15 -5.41
C LEU A 493 -22.51 7.51 -4.03
N VAL A 494 -23.09 7.00 -2.94
CA VAL A 494 -22.58 7.15 -1.58
C VAL A 494 -21.22 6.52 -1.44
N ALA A 495 -21.02 5.28 -1.90
CA ALA A 495 -19.72 4.57 -1.87
C ALA A 495 -18.61 5.38 -2.54
N LEU A 496 -18.92 6.04 -3.67
CA LEU A 496 -17.96 6.91 -4.37
C LEU A 496 -17.70 8.24 -3.65
N LEU A 497 -18.67 8.78 -2.90
CA LEU A 497 -18.62 10.14 -2.34
C LEU A 497 -18.51 10.21 -0.82
N HIS A 498 -18.50 9.07 -0.09
CA HIS A 498 -18.52 9.06 1.37
C HIS A 498 -17.41 9.91 1.99
N ASP A 499 -16.25 9.90 1.39
CA ASP A 499 -15.05 10.63 1.80
C ASP A 499 -14.79 11.94 1.04
N ALA A 500 -15.68 12.37 0.17
CA ALA A 500 -15.53 13.61 -0.60
C ALA A 500 -15.38 14.88 0.27
N GLY A 501 -15.73 14.81 1.54
CA GLY A 501 -15.55 15.87 2.53
C GLY A 501 -14.13 16.03 3.06
N LYS A 502 -13.25 15.05 2.95
CA LYS A 502 -11.87 15.05 3.48
C LYS A 502 -11.02 16.22 2.94
N GLY A 503 -9.97 16.55 3.66
CA GLY A 503 -9.04 17.63 3.29
C GLY A 503 -9.55 19.08 3.52
N ARG A 504 -10.68 19.26 4.20
CA ARG A 504 -11.28 20.56 4.55
C ARG A 504 -11.17 20.86 6.05
N LYS A 505 -11.45 22.11 6.47
CA LYS A 505 -11.34 22.54 7.89
C LYS A 505 -12.48 22.01 8.77
N ARG A 506 -13.70 21.86 8.21
CA ARG A 506 -14.86 21.34 8.92
C ARG A 506 -14.84 19.81 8.95
N ASP A 507 -15.64 19.23 9.82
CA ASP A 507 -15.82 17.77 9.87
C ASP A 507 -16.17 17.21 8.48
N HIS A 508 -15.46 16.15 8.07
CA HIS A 508 -15.57 15.63 6.71
C HIS A 508 -16.90 14.92 6.45
N HIS A 509 -17.53 14.37 7.51
CA HIS A 509 -18.84 13.73 7.39
C HIS A 509 -19.92 14.76 7.02
N ASP A 510 -19.93 15.91 7.71
CA ASP A 510 -20.91 16.96 7.43
C ASP A 510 -20.65 17.62 6.07
N VAL A 511 -19.39 17.93 5.77
CA VAL A 511 -19.05 18.52 4.46
C VAL A 511 -19.32 17.53 3.32
N GLY A 512 -19.00 16.25 3.51
CA GLY A 512 -19.29 15.19 2.55
C GLY A 512 -20.80 15.08 2.29
N ALA A 513 -21.60 15.07 3.34
CA ALA A 513 -23.06 15.02 3.27
C ALA A 513 -23.66 16.24 2.54
N ASP A 514 -23.14 17.45 2.81
CA ASP A 514 -23.57 18.67 2.11
C ASP A 514 -23.23 18.63 0.60
N LEU A 515 -22.00 18.20 0.25
CA LEU A 515 -21.58 18.04 -1.15
C LEU A 515 -22.41 16.99 -1.88
N PHE A 516 -22.63 15.86 -1.23
CA PHE A 516 -23.45 14.77 -1.76
C PHE A 516 -24.88 15.24 -2.01
N LYS A 517 -25.54 15.87 -1.03
CA LYS A 517 -26.92 16.38 -1.14
C LYS A 517 -27.10 17.29 -2.35
N VAL A 518 -26.19 18.25 -2.52
CA VAL A 518 -26.24 19.18 -3.67
C VAL A 518 -26.03 18.43 -4.98
N TYR A 519 -25.11 17.49 -5.01
CA TYR A 519 -24.78 16.78 -6.24
C TYR A 519 -25.86 15.75 -6.63
N ALA A 520 -26.36 14.97 -5.67
CA ALA A 520 -27.43 14.00 -5.90
C ALA A 520 -28.73 14.68 -6.38
N LYS A 521 -29.10 15.85 -5.78
CA LYS A 521 -30.22 16.68 -6.26
C LYS A 521 -30.02 17.14 -7.72
N LYS A 522 -28.79 17.53 -8.06
CA LYS A 522 -28.45 17.93 -9.45
C LYS A 522 -28.55 16.77 -10.43
N LEU A 523 -28.27 15.56 -10.00
CA LEU A 523 -28.42 14.34 -10.80
C LEU A 523 -29.88 13.91 -10.93
N GLY A 524 -30.82 14.55 -10.17
CA GLY A 524 -32.24 14.26 -10.23
C GLY A 524 -32.68 13.03 -9.45
N PHE A 525 -31.98 12.67 -8.38
CA PHE A 525 -32.45 11.67 -7.43
C PHE A 525 -33.62 12.21 -6.60
N GLY A 526 -34.49 11.32 -6.12
CA GLY A 526 -35.62 11.64 -5.27
C GLY A 526 -35.22 12.13 -3.86
N GLU A 527 -36.14 12.80 -3.15
CA GLU A 527 -35.82 13.37 -1.85
C GLU A 527 -35.51 12.32 -0.77
N GLU A 528 -36.24 11.21 -0.73
CA GLU A 528 -36.04 10.15 0.27
C GLU A 528 -34.68 9.44 0.06
N PRO A 529 -34.30 8.95 -1.14
CA PRO A 529 -32.97 8.46 -1.39
C PRO A 529 -31.85 9.45 -1.03
N ILE A 530 -32.03 10.74 -1.27
CA ILE A 530 -31.06 11.77 -0.88
C ILE A 530 -30.92 11.85 0.64
N LYS A 531 -32.00 11.80 1.39
CA LYS A 531 -31.98 11.81 2.88
C LYS A 531 -31.23 10.58 3.40
N GLU A 532 -31.53 9.40 2.86
CA GLU A 532 -30.84 8.15 3.20
C GLU A 532 -29.33 8.27 2.92
N GLY A 533 -28.95 8.74 1.74
CA GLY A 533 -27.53 8.94 1.38
C GLY A 533 -26.80 9.95 2.26
N VAL A 534 -27.46 11.03 2.67
CA VAL A 534 -26.92 12.01 3.63
C VAL A 534 -26.65 11.36 4.99
N LEU A 535 -27.57 10.55 5.49
CA LEU A 535 -27.39 9.82 6.75
C LEU A 535 -26.27 8.79 6.65
N LEU A 536 -26.19 8.06 5.55
CA LEU A 536 -25.12 7.10 5.32
C LEU A 536 -23.74 7.79 5.34
N ILE A 537 -23.57 8.90 4.66
CA ILE A 537 -22.30 9.63 4.64
C ILE A 537 -21.95 10.18 6.03
N ARG A 538 -22.93 10.71 6.78
CA ARG A 538 -22.69 11.18 8.15
C ARG A 538 -22.27 10.07 9.10
N HIS A 539 -22.72 8.86 8.86
CA HIS A 539 -22.56 7.75 9.79
C HIS A 539 -21.69 6.60 9.23
N HIS A 540 -21.01 6.75 8.06
CA HIS A 540 -20.27 5.65 7.43
C HIS A 540 -19.19 5.03 8.33
N THR A 541 -18.54 5.81 9.19
CA THR A 541 -17.54 5.28 10.15
C THR A 541 -18.15 4.76 11.45
N ARG A 542 -19.50 4.81 11.62
CA ARG A 542 -20.15 4.51 12.90
C ARG A 542 -20.00 3.06 13.30
N MET A 543 -20.22 2.10 12.37
CA MET A 543 -20.07 0.68 12.67
C MET A 543 -18.63 0.35 13.09
N THR A 544 -17.65 0.80 12.31
CA THR A 544 -16.22 0.57 12.60
C THR A 544 -15.81 1.21 13.93
N ARG A 545 -16.30 2.40 14.25
CA ARG A 545 -16.03 3.05 15.53
C ARG A 545 -16.62 2.24 16.70
N THR A 546 -17.86 1.79 16.57
CA THR A 546 -18.53 1.03 17.62
C THR A 546 -17.83 -0.28 17.90
N ILE A 547 -17.50 -1.08 16.88
CA ILE A 547 -16.81 -2.38 17.09
C ILE A 547 -15.39 -2.25 17.65
N HIS A 548 -14.72 -1.11 17.47
CA HIS A 548 -13.36 -0.90 17.94
C HIS A 548 -13.25 -0.14 19.25
N ASN A 549 -14.30 0.57 19.67
CA ASN A 549 -14.21 1.48 20.81
C ASN A 549 -15.23 1.20 21.91
N GLU A 550 -16.23 0.40 21.63
CA GLU A 550 -17.36 0.18 22.55
C GLU A 550 -17.67 -1.32 22.69
N ASP A 551 -18.33 -1.70 23.77
CA ASP A 551 -18.80 -3.08 23.95
C ASP A 551 -20.08 -3.30 23.15
N ILE A 552 -19.98 -4.07 22.06
CA ILE A 552 -21.12 -4.36 21.18
C ILE A 552 -22.12 -5.37 21.78
N TYR A 553 -21.81 -5.96 22.91
CA TYR A 553 -22.70 -6.86 23.62
C TYR A 553 -23.53 -6.12 24.67
N ASP A 554 -23.13 -4.88 25.02
CA ASP A 554 -23.91 -4.00 25.88
C ASP A 554 -25.08 -3.37 25.11
N GLU A 555 -26.26 -3.50 25.67
CA GLU A 555 -27.52 -3.06 25.07
C GLU A 555 -27.59 -1.52 24.90
N SER A 556 -27.04 -0.78 25.86
CA SER A 556 -26.97 0.68 25.79
C SER A 556 -26.11 1.14 24.62
N THR A 557 -25.02 0.42 24.33
CA THR A 557 -24.15 0.66 23.17
C THR A 557 -24.89 0.41 21.87
N VAL A 558 -25.61 -0.73 21.76
CA VAL A 558 -26.41 -1.04 20.56
C VAL A 558 -27.52 -0.03 20.38
N SER A 559 -28.20 0.38 21.47
CA SER A 559 -29.26 1.41 21.44
C SER A 559 -28.70 2.76 20.94
N ARG A 560 -27.57 3.21 21.49
CA ARG A 560 -26.92 4.44 21.00
C ARG A 560 -26.49 4.31 19.54
N PHE A 561 -26.01 3.14 19.11
CA PHE A 561 -25.65 2.89 17.72
C PHE A 561 -26.87 3.00 16.78
N VAL A 562 -28.01 2.44 17.15
CA VAL A 562 -29.23 2.41 16.33
C VAL A 562 -29.94 3.76 16.31
N ALA A 563 -29.84 4.58 17.36
CA ALA A 563 -30.60 5.83 17.53
C ALA A 563 -30.68 6.75 16.28
N PRO A 564 -29.61 6.97 15.47
CA PRO A 564 -29.71 7.76 14.23
C PRO A 564 -30.23 6.98 13.02
N LEU A 565 -30.40 5.66 13.13
CA LEU A 565 -30.85 4.79 12.04
C LEU A 565 -32.35 4.61 12.12
N SER A 566 -33.07 5.19 11.16
CA SER A 566 -34.54 5.23 11.18
C SER A 566 -35.22 3.97 10.64
N SER A 567 -34.49 3.05 10.02
CA SER A 567 -35.09 1.86 9.39
C SER A 567 -34.07 0.73 9.23
N GLN A 568 -34.59 -0.51 9.10
CA GLN A 568 -33.81 -1.69 8.75
C GLN A 568 -33.07 -1.50 7.42
N LYS A 569 -33.71 -0.93 6.40
CA LYS A 569 -33.10 -0.61 5.11
C LYS A 569 -31.84 0.24 5.26
N LEU A 570 -31.88 1.26 6.11
CA LEU A 570 -30.73 2.14 6.34
C LEU A 570 -29.60 1.41 7.07
N LEU A 571 -29.91 0.50 8.01
CA LEU A 571 -28.94 -0.37 8.66
C LEU A 571 -28.29 -1.33 7.65
N ASP A 572 -29.09 -1.95 6.77
CA ASP A 572 -28.59 -2.84 5.72
C ASP A 572 -27.62 -2.09 4.79
N MET A 573 -28.02 -0.92 4.32
CA MET A 573 -27.17 -0.07 3.46
C MET A 573 -25.89 0.39 4.18
N LEU A 574 -25.95 0.72 5.46
CA LEU A 574 -24.78 1.09 6.26
C LEU A 574 -23.82 -0.09 6.44
N PHE A 575 -24.34 -1.30 6.65
CA PHE A 575 -23.50 -2.49 6.78
C PHE A 575 -22.79 -2.82 5.46
N ILE A 576 -23.51 -2.78 4.33
CA ILE A 576 -22.94 -2.96 2.99
C ILE A 576 -21.84 -1.91 2.74
N LEU A 577 -22.12 -0.63 3.02
CA LEU A 577 -21.17 0.46 2.85
C LEU A 577 -19.92 0.25 3.70
N THR A 578 -20.09 -0.11 4.98
CA THR A 578 -18.98 -0.34 5.92
C THR A 578 -18.08 -1.49 5.45
N TYR A 579 -18.67 -2.57 4.96
CA TYR A 579 -17.92 -3.67 4.36
C TYR A 579 -17.06 -3.20 3.18
N CYS A 580 -17.68 -2.47 2.24
CA CYS A 580 -16.99 -1.98 1.06
C CYS A 580 -15.88 -0.97 1.41
N ASP A 581 -16.15 -0.09 2.36
CA ASP A 581 -15.22 0.94 2.83
C ASP A 581 -13.98 0.31 3.48
N VAL A 582 -14.16 -0.64 4.41
CA VAL A 582 -13.04 -1.28 5.12
C VAL A 582 -12.20 -2.15 4.17
N ASN A 583 -12.83 -2.88 3.24
CA ASN A 583 -12.09 -3.63 2.21
C ASN A 583 -11.25 -2.71 1.30
N ALA A 584 -11.74 -1.52 1.02
CA ALA A 584 -11.06 -0.55 0.16
C ALA A 584 -9.89 0.17 0.86
N VAL A 585 -9.72 0.03 2.16
CA VAL A 585 -8.59 0.63 2.91
C VAL A 585 -7.25 0.04 2.47
N GLY A 586 -7.19 -1.27 2.28
CA GLY A 586 -6.01 -1.98 1.83
C GLY A 586 -6.07 -3.48 2.07
N PRO A 587 -5.15 -4.26 1.50
CA PRO A 587 -5.10 -5.71 1.68
C PRO A 587 -5.01 -6.09 3.16
N GLY A 588 -5.84 -7.05 3.60
CA GLY A 588 -5.81 -7.61 4.96
C GLY A 588 -6.44 -6.74 6.06
N VAL A 589 -6.94 -5.54 5.74
CA VAL A 589 -7.61 -4.67 6.73
C VAL A 589 -8.98 -5.25 7.11
N TYR A 590 -9.76 -5.72 6.14
CA TYR A 590 -10.93 -6.52 6.41
C TYR A 590 -10.51 -7.98 6.58
N ASN A 591 -10.79 -8.55 7.73
CA ASN A 591 -10.43 -9.92 8.09
C ASN A 591 -11.60 -10.63 8.79
N ALA A 592 -11.47 -11.92 9.08
CA ALA A 592 -12.52 -12.74 9.69
C ALA A 592 -12.99 -12.19 11.05
N PHE A 593 -12.11 -11.56 11.81
CA PHE A 593 -12.46 -10.94 13.08
C PHE A 593 -13.35 -9.70 12.87
N THR A 594 -12.94 -8.80 11.99
CA THR A 594 -13.72 -7.61 11.64
C THR A 594 -15.10 -7.99 11.11
N ASP A 595 -15.15 -9.01 10.23
CA ASP A 595 -16.41 -9.55 9.72
C ASP A 595 -17.34 -10.03 10.84
N ARG A 596 -16.82 -10.85 11.74
CA ARG A 596 -17.59 -11.37 12.88
C ARG A 596 -18.13 -10.24 13.77
N MET A 597 -17.31 -9.25 14.09
CA MET A 597 -17.70 -8.12 14.93
C MET A 597 -18.77 -7.27 14.26
N LEU A 598 -18.63 -6.98 12.97
CA LEU A 598 -19.63 -6.23 12.21
C LEU A 598 -20.94 -6.98 12.09
N ARG A 599 -20.92 -8.29 11.82
CA ARG A 599 -22.13 -9.12 11.81
C ARG A 599 -22.81 -9.16 13.19
N THR A 600 -22.04 -9.30 14.26
CA THR A 600 -22.59 -9.30 15.62
C THR A 600 -23.29 -7.99 15.92
N LEU A 601 -22.69 -6.86 15.62
CA LEU A 601 -23.32 -5.55 15.79
C LEU A 601 -24.55 -5.39 14.89
N TYR A 602 -24.46 -5.83 13.62
CA TYR A 602 -25.57 -5.75 12.68
C TYR A 602 -26.81 -6.53 13.19
N PHE A 603 -26.62 -7.79 13.60
CA PHE A 603 -27.75 -8.61 14.06
C PHE A 603 -28.33 -8.10 15.38
N ALA A 604 -27.50 -7.63 16.31
CA ALA A 604 -27.99 -7.00 17.54
C ALA A 604 -28.79 -5.71 17.26
N ALA A 605 -28.29 -4.89 16.31
CA ALA A 605 -28.98 -3.68 15.88
C ALA A 605 -30.28 -3.97 15.13
N SER A 606 -30.31 -5.00 14.27
CA SER A 606 -31.50 -5.44 13.56
C SER A 606 -32.57 -5.93 14.52
N GLU A 607 -32.21 -6.74 15.51
CA GLU A 607 -33.15 -7.20 16.56
C GLU A 607 -33.75 -6.01 17.35
N MET A 608 -32.94 -4.99 17.63
CA MET A 608 -33.38 -3.80 18.35
C MET A 608 -34.34 -2.93 17.53
N LEU A 609 -34.11 -2.84 16.19
CA LEU A 609 -35.05 -2.12 15.30
C LEU A 609 -36.39 -2.84 15.14
N GLU A 610 -36.38 -4.17 15.13
CA GLU A 610 -37.61 -4.96 15.02
C GLU A 610 -38.44 -4.96 16.32
N LYS A 611 -37.77 -4.91 17.48
CA LYS A 611 -38.40 -4.98 18.80
C LYS A 611 -37.80 -3.93 19.74
N PRO A 612 -38.33 -2.73 19.76
CA PRO A 612 -37.82 -1.63 20.57
C PRO A 612 -37.92 -1.84 22.10
N ALA A 613 -38.55 -2.91 22.57
CA ALA A 613 -38.61 -3.23 23.99
C ALA A 613 -37.25 -3.76 24.49
N ILE A 614 -36.69 -3.10 25.47
CA ILE A 614 -35.43 -3.38 26.15
C ILE A 614 -35.30 -4.88 26.44
N ILE A 615 -34.33 -5.56 25.87
CA ILE A 615 -34.04 -6.98 26.11
C ILE A 615 -32.79 -7.03 27.00
N ASP A 616 -32.98 -7.21 28.28
CA ASP A 616 -31.95 -7.44 29.30
C ASP A 616 -31.06 -8.64 28.90
N GLU A 617 -29.77 -8.59 29.27
CA GLU A 617 -28.80 -9.70 29.12
C GLU A 617 -29.36 -11.03 29.56
N THR A 618 -30.14 -11.01 30.64
CA THR A 618 -30.87 -12.13 31.19
C THR A 618 -31.90 -12.71 30.20
N ALA A 619 -32.60 -11.88 29.46
CA ALA A 619 -33.54 -12.34 28.45
C ALA A 619 -32.86 -12.94 27.22
N LYS A 620 -31.71 -12.40 26.79
CA LYS A 620 -30.88 -12.99 25.72
C LYS A 620 -30.36 -14.38 26.12
N ARG A 621 -29.87 -14.50 27.35
CA ARG A 621 -29.45 -15.77 27.92
C ARG A 621 -30.61 -16.77 27.95
N LEU A 622 -31.77 -16.38 28.47
CA LEU A 622 -32.96 -17.24 28.55
C LEU A 622 -33.40 -17.78 27.18
N ARG A 623 -33.39 -16.93 26.13
CA ARG A 623 -33.67 -17.36 24.75
C ARG A 623 -32.65 -18.38 24.28
N ARG A 624 -31.37 -18.18 24.56
CA ARG A 624 -30.30 -19.11 24.17
C ARG A 624 -30.47 -20.45 24.88
N GLU A 625 -30.78 -20.44 26.19
CA GLU A 625 -31.07 -21.64 26.95
C GLU A 625 -32.32 -22.40 26.43
N GLN A 626 -33.38 -21.66 26.06
CA GLN A 626 -34.56 -22.27 25.47
C GLN A 626 -34.27 -22.90 24.10
N ALA A 627 -33.46 -22.23 23.29
CA ALA A 627 -33.05 -22.79 22.01
C ALA A 627 -32.14 -24.03 22.20
N LEU A 628 -31.25 -24.01 23.19
CA LEU A 628 -30.40 -25.15 23.54
C LEU A 628 -31.25 -26.35 23.97
N LYS A 629 -32.24 -26.16 24.84
CA LYS A 629 -33.14 -27.21 25.30
C LYS A 629 -33.97 -27.87 24.18
N LYS A 630 -34.17 -27.21 23.05
CA LYS A 630 -34.86 -27.76 21.88
C LYS A 630 -33.99 -28.65 21.02
N LEU A 631 -32.65 -28.55 21.08
CA LEU A 631 -31.75 -29.37 20.31
C LEU A 631 -31.78 -30.85 20.75
N ASP A 632 -31.82 -31.76 19.81
CA ASP A 632 -31.87 -33.19 20.11
C ASP A 632 -30.52 -33.65 20.69
N ASP A 633 -29.42 -33.10 20.23
CA ASP A 633 -28.07 -33.34 20.78
C ASP A 633 -27.98 -32.93 22.28
N PHE A 634 -28.62 -31.85 22.67
CA PHE A 634 -28.70 -31.46 24.09
C PHE A 634 -29.57 -32.40 24.91
N LYS A 635 -30.70 -32.83 24.37
CA LYS A 635 -31.61 -33.80 25.02
C LYS A 635 -30.95 -35.17 25.23
N ALA A 636 -30.07 -35.55 24.32
CA ALA A 636 -29.31 -36.81 24.40
C ALA A 636 -28.21 -36.80 25.49
N LEU A 637 -27.83 -35.62 26.01
CA LEU A 637 -26.87 -35.52 27.12
C LEU A 637 -27.43 -36.07 28.43
N PRO A 638 -26.55 -36.58 29.34
CA PRO A 638 -26.97 -36.94 30.70
C PRO A 638 -27.62 -35.76 31.44
N ARG A 639 -28.69 -35.98 32.17
CA ARG A 639 -29.42 -34.92 32.90
C ARG A 639 -28.52 -34.10 33.84
N SER A 640 -27.51 -34.73 34.45
CA SER A 640 -26.54 -34.04 35.27
C SER A 640 -25.72 -33.01 34.49
N LEU A 641 -25.30 -33.35 33.28
CA LEU A 641 -24.54 -32.45 32.39
C LEU A 641 -25.44 -31.35 31.85
N GLN A 642 -26.66 -31.66 31.44
CA GLN A 642 -27.63 -30.62 31.03
C GLN A 642 -27.82 -29.56 32.13
N LYS A 643 -27.95 -30.00 33.40
CA LYS A 643 -28.06 -29.10 34.55
C LYS A 643 -26.79 -28.25 34.72
N LYS A 644 -25.60 -28.87 34.64
CA LYS A 644 -24.34 -28.16 34.77
C LYS A 644 -24.17 -27.10 33.68
N ILE A 645 -24.51 -27.38 32.43
CA ILE A 645 -24.47 -26.41 31.33
C ILE A 645 -25.39 -25.21 31.63
N LEU A 646 -26.62 -25.46 32.06
CA LEU A 646 -27.58 -24.38 32.35
C LEU A 646 -27.22 -23.56 33.60
N THR A 647 -26.38 -24.09 34.50
CA THR A 647 -25.90 -23.39 35.71
C THR A 647 -24.58 -22.61 35.49
N ILE A 648 -24.00 -22.57 34.27
CA ILE A 648 -22.87 -21.69 33.96
C ILE A 648 -23.26 -20.24 34.25
N GLU A 649 -22.51 -19.56 35.09
CA GLU A 649 -22.87 -18.23 35.60
C GLU A 649 -22.75 -17.12 34.58
N SER A 650 -21.74 -17.22 33.66
CA SER A 650 -21.47 -16.19 32.66
C SER A 650 -22.59 -16.01 31.64
N ASN A 651 -23.30 -14.90 31.70
CA ASN A 651 -24.28 -14.52 30.68
C ASN A 651 -23.62 -14.32 29.29
N LEU A 652 -22.39 -13.74 29.28
CA LEU A 652 -21.59 -13.53 28.08
C LEU A 652 -21.29 -14.85 27.35
N PHE A 653 -21.07 -15.95 28.07
CA PHE A 653 -20.88 -17.26 27.46
C PHE A 653 -22.05 -17.66 26.58
N PHE A 654 -23.28 -17.50 27.04
CA PHE A 654 -24.49 -17.82 26.27
C PHE A 654 -24.79 -16.82 25.16
N ILE A 655 -24.42 -15.55 25.33
CA ILE A 655 -24.65 -14.49 24.34
C ILE A 655 -23.69 -14.63 23.17
N LYS A 656 -22.41 -14.93 23.45
CA LYS A 656 -21.35 -14.99 22.44
C LYS A 656 -21.32 -16.26 21.61
N HIS A 657 -21.79 -17.38 22.17
CA HIS A 657 -21.72 -18.68 21.48
C HIS A 657 -23.09 -19.12 20.96
N THR A 658 -23.06 -19.74 19.78
CA THR A 658 -24.23 -20.44 19.23
C THR A 658 -24.55 -21.69 20.07
N THR A 659 -25.74 -22.21 19.92
CA THR A 659 -26.15 -23.44 20.66
C THR A 659 -25.26 -24.64 20.32
N ARG A 660 -24.77 -24.76 19.10
CA ARG A 660 -23.85 -25.82 18.68
C ARG A 660 -22.47 -25.65 19.31
N GLU A 661 -21.95 -24.43 19.35
CA GLU A 661 -20.67 -24.12 19.99
C GLU A 661 -20.73 -24.36 21.48
N ILE A 662 -21.83 -23.96 22.16
CA ILE A 662 -22.04 -24.25 23.59
C ILE A 662 -21.96 -25.76 23.86
N LEU A 663 -22.62 -26.57 23.02
CA LEU A 663 -22.55 -28.02 23.14
C LEU A 663 -21.12 -28.56 22.95
N ALA A 664 -20.45 -28.17 21.90
CA ALA A 664 -19.07 -28.60 21.61
C ALA A 664 -18.10 -28.24 22.74
N ILE A 665 -18.14 -26.97 23.20
CA ILE A 665 -17.28 -26.47 24.27
C ILE A 665 -17.55 -27.23 25.57
N THR A 666 -18.81 -27.42 25.91
CA THR A 666 -19.19 -28.07 27.19
C THR A 666 -19.00 -29.59 27.19
N GLN A 667 -19.18 -30.25 26.04
CA GLN A 667 -18.84 -31.66 25.88
C GLN A 667 -17.34 -31.91 26.10
N ARG A 668 -16.49 -31.04 25.53
CA ARG A 668 -15.05 -31.14 25.71
C ARG A 668 -14.65 -30.84 27.14
N ALA A 669 -15.25 -29.83 27.79
CA ALA A 669 -15.01 -29.50 29.18
C ALA A 669 -15.24 -30.65 30.16
N ARG A 670 -16.18 -31.57 29.85
CA ARG A 670 -16.46 -32.75 30.65
C ARG A 670 -15.26 -33.71 30.74
N GLY A 671 -14.45 -33.82 29.70
CA GLY A 671 -13.31 -34.72 29.61
C GLY A 671 -12.00 -34.19 30.22
N VAL A 672 -11.97 -32.93 30.65
CA VAL A 672 -10.75 -32.27 31.08
C VAL A 672 -10.36 -32.75 32.47
N LEU A 673 -9.13 -33.32 32.59
CA LEU A 673 -8.49 -33.65 33.89
C LEU A 673 -7.71 -32.44 34.38
N ASP A 674 -6.63 -32.08 33.74
CA ASP A 674 -5.80 -30.91 34.02
C ASP A 674 -6.06 -29.77 33.02
N TYR A 675 -5.77 -30.03 31.76
CA TYR A 675 -6.08 -29.13 30.67
C TYR A 675 -6.24 -29.89 29.33
N ASP A 676 -6.86 -29.24 28.37
CA ASP A 676 -7.00 -29.66 26.97
C ASP A 676 -6.90 -28.42 26.09
N MET A 677 -6.47 -28.57 24.83
CA MET A 677 -6.34 -27.45 23.92
C MET A 677 -6.73 -27.81 22.49
N GLN A 678 -7.10 -26.82 21.72
CA GLN A 678 -7.35 -26.91 20.30
C GLN A 678 -6.77 -25.67 19.60
N ILE A 679 -5.99 -25.91 18.56
CA ILE A 679 -5.42 -24.86 17.71
C ILE A 679 -6.06 -24.97 16.33
N THR A 680 -6.63 -23.90 15.86
CA THR A 680 -7.22 -23.79 14.53
C THR A 680 -6.45 -22.72 13.77
N ALA A 681 -5.72 -23.14 12.73
CA ALA A 681 -5.00 -22.26 11.82
C ALA A 681 -5.79 -22.16 10.51
N GLY A 682 -6.20 -20.96 10.16
CA GLY A 682 -6.97 -20.66 8.96
C GLY A 682 -6.63 -19.24 8.48
N SER A 683 -7.62 -18.43 8.21
CA SER A 683 -7.46 -16.99 7.96
C SER A 683 -6.97 -16.22 9.20
N THR A 684 -7.19 -16.78 10.39
CA THR A 684 -6.71 -16.32 11.69
C THR A 684 -6.20 -17.52 12.48
N LEU A 685 -5.32 -17.29 13.47
CA LEU A 685 -4.93 -18.31 14.42
C LEU A 685 -5.85 -18.22 15.64
N LYS A 686 -6.59 -19.28 15.91
CA LYS A 686 -7.43 -19.44 17.11
C LYS A 686 -6.88 -20.52 18.02
N ILE A 687 -6.64 -20.16 19.27
CA ILE A 687 -6.19 -21.08 20.33
C ILE A 687 -7.30 -21.17 21.37
N GLU A 688 -7.78 -22.38 21.62
CA GLU A 688 -8.80 -22.69 22.59
C GLU A 688 -8.19 -23.59 23.67
N ILE A 689 -8.36 -23.23 24.94
CA ILE A 689 -7.77 -23.97 26.08
C ILE A 689 -8.86 -24.19 27.15
N TRP A 690 -9.09 -25.44 27.51
CA TRP A 690 -9.90 -25.86 28.67
C TRP A 690 -8.98 -26.26 29.78
N ARG A 691 -9.06 -25.65 30.95
CA ARG A 691 -8.12 -25.94 32.06
C ARG A 691 -8.80 -25.97 33.41
N LYS A 692 -8.29 -26.80 34.31
CA LYS A 692 -8.55 -26.78 35.76
C LYS A 692 -7.34 -26.29 36.54
N VAL A 693 -6.14 -26.52 36.04
CA VAL A 693 -4.88 -26.11 36.66
C VAL A 693 -4.53 -24.65 36.28
N PRO A 694 -3.75 -23.95 37.13
CA PRO A 694 -3.26 -22.61 36.83
C PRO A 694 -2.46 -22.56 35.53
N ILE A 695 -2.50 -21.43 34.84
CA ILE A 695 -1.72 -21.14 33.60
C ILE A 695 -0.99 -19.82 33.77
N ASN A 696 0.25 -19.76 33.37
CA ASN A 696 1.06 -18.53 33.35
C ASN A 696 0.73 -17.71 32.07
N LEU A 697 -0.30 -16.89 32.15
CA LEU A 697 -0.72 -16.05 31.00
C LEU A 697 0.36 -15.05 30.55
N GLY A 698 1.13 -14.50 31.48
CA GLY A 698 2.25 -13.62 31.18
C GLY A 698 3.32 -14.29 30.33
N PHE A 699 3.63 -15.56 30.63
CA PHE A 699 4.56 -16.37 29.84
C PHE A 699 3.98 -16.69 28.46
N LEU A 700 2.74 -17.18 28.40
CA LEU A 700 2.06 -17.54 27.17
C LEU A 700 2.00 -16.36 26.20
N LEU A 701 1.42 -15.24 26.63
CA LEU A 701 1.29 -14.05 25.80
C LEU A 701 2.64 -13.38 25.50
N GLY A 702 3.60 -13.49 26.41
CA GLY A 702 4.97 -13.02 26.20
C GLY A 702 5.68 -13.79 25.07
N LYS A 703 5.55 -15.11 25.05
CA LYS A 703 6.13 -15.96 23.98
C LYS A 703 5.44 -15.75 22.65
N LEU A 704 4.13 -15.52 22.64
CA LEU A 704 3.35 -15.23 21.44
C LEU A 704 3.30 -13.73 21.07
N SER A 705 4.08 -12.87 21.74
CA SER A 705 4.08 -11.41 21.53
C SER A 705 4.57 -10.95 20.16
N HIS A 706 5.03 -11.85 19.31
CA HIS A 706 5.32 -11.60 17.90
C HIS A 706 4.08 -11.70 17.00
N LEU A 707 3.00 -12.32 17.50
CA LEU A 707 1.70 -12.41 16.83
C LEU A 707 0.79 -11.28 17.30
N GLU A 708 -0.10 -10.83 16.41
CA GLU A 708 -1.07 -9.78 16.70
C GLU A 708 -2.32 -10.36 17.37
N LEU A 709 -2.37 -10.30 18.69
CA LEU A 709 -3.53 -10.73 19.47
C LEU A 709 -4.69 -9.76 19.22
N VAL A 710 -5.85 -10.31 18.87
CA VAL A 710 -7.08 -9.54 18.55
C VAL A 710 -8.13 -9.67 19.64
N THR A 711 -8.38 -10.90 20.12
CA THR A 711 -9.28 -11.14 21.26
C THR A 711 -8.69 -12.12 22.24
N MET A 712 -9.07 -11.92 23.49
CA MET A 712 -8.87 -12.88 24.57
C MET A 712 -10.18 -13.00 25.35
N GLU A 713 -10.66 -14.22 25.53
CA GLU A 713 -11.90 -14.51 26.26
C GLU A 713 -11.67 -15.58 27.29
N ILE A 714 -12.29 -15.43 28.46
CA ILE A 714 -12.16 -16.38 29.57
C ILE A 714 -13.55 -16.62 30.17
N PHE A 715 -13.98 -17.84 30.17
CA PHE A 715 -15.27 -18.23 30.73
C PHE A 715 -15.09 -19.28 31.82
N LYS A 716 -15.75 -19.06 32.97
CA LYS A 716 -15.90 -20.07 34.02
C LYS A 716 -17.02 -21.02 33.62
N LEU A 717 -16.67 -22.27 33.39
CA LEU A 717 -17.65 -23.32 33.11
C LEU A 717 -18.02 -24.05 34.44
N PHE A 718 -18.35 -25.31 34.34
CA PHE A 718 -18.67 -26.16 35.49
C PHE A 718 -17.43 -26.99 35.94
N ASP A 719 -17.52 -27.58 37.14
CA ASP A 719 -16.46 -28.46 37.71
C ASP A 719 -15.07 -27.83 37.74
N GLY A 720 -14.98 -26.52 37.94
CA GLY A 720 -13.72 -25.78 38.03
C GLY A 720 -13.00 -25.58 36.68
N VAL A 721 -13.62 -25.94 35.57
CA VAL A 721 -13.04 -25.73 34.25
C VAL A 721 -13.16 -24.27 33.84
N LYS A 722 -12.04 -23.65 33.47
CA LYS A 722 -12.01 -22.35 32.75
C LYS A 722 -11.71 -22.60 31.27
N TYR A 723 -12.49 -21.96 30.41
CA TYR A 723 -12.34 -22.01 28.95
C TYR A 723 -11.76 -20.69 28.45
N PHE A 724 -10.63 -20.75 27.78
CA PHE A 724 -9.89 -19.63 27.23
C PHE A 724 -9.95 -19.67 25.71
N VAL A 725 -10.14 -18.52 25.12
CA VAL A 725 -10.03 -18.32 23.67
C VAL A 725 -9.06 -17.18 23.42
N LEU A 726 -8.04 -17.45 22.62
CA LEU A 726 -7.10 -16.44 22.10
C LEU A 726 -7.22 -16.43 20.57
N GLU A 727 -7.39 -15.28 19.98
CA GLU A 727 -7.47 -15.15 18.53
C GLU A 727 -6.46 -14.10 18.06
N PHE A 728 -5.65 -14.49 17.09
CA PHE A 728 -4.60 -13.68 16.50
C PHE A 728 -4.94 -13.40 15.02
N ASN A 729 -4.63 -12.20 14.56
CA ASN A 729 -4.83 -11.78 13.17
C ASN A 729 -3.84 -12.46 12.20
N ASP A 730 -2.80 -13.10 12.74
CA ASP A 730 -1.78 -13.78 11.95
C ASP A 730 -2.25 -15.17 11.50
N THR A 731 -1.78 -15.57 10.32
CA THR A 731 -1.82 -16.96 9.88
C THR A 731 -0.48 -17.61 10.19
N ILE A 732 -0.49 -18.81 10.76
CA ILE A 732 0.72 -19.60 10.97
C ILE A 732 0.79 -20.77 9.99
N ASN A 733 2.02 -21.15 9.66
CA ASN A 733 2.23 -22.33 8.83
C ASN A 733 1.85 -23.59 9.66
N PRO A 734 1.19 -24.61 9.09
CA PRO A 734 0.92 -25.86 9.78
C PRO A 734 2.15 -26.49 10.46
N GLN A 735 3.34 -26.25 9.95
CA GLN A 735 4.61 -26.69 10.55
C GLN A 735 4.98 -25.97 11.86
N GLU A 736 4.37 -24.82 12.14
CA GLU A 736 4.60 -24.02 13.35
C GLU A 736 3.64 -24.38 14.49
N ILE A 737 2.56 -25.11 14.19
CA ILE A 737 1.56 -25.54 15.20
C ILE A 737 2.21 -26.27 16.36
N PRO A 738 3.13 -27.26 16.17
CA PRO A 738 3.78 -27.95 17.27
C PRO A 738 4.58 -27.02 18.19
N MET A 739 5.14 -25.93 17.66
CA MET A 739 5.84 -24.94 18.47
C MET A 739 4.87 -24.16 19.35
N VAL A 740 3.69 -23.80 18.83
CA VAL A 740 2.64 -23.13 19.60
C VAL A 740 2.09 -24.07 20.67
N GLU A 741 1.87 -25.35 20.37
CA GLU A 741 1.48 -26.39 21.34
C GLU A 741 2.49 -26.48 22.47
N GLN A 742 3.79 -26.51 22.15
CA GLN A 742 4.86 -26.58 23.16
C GLN A 742 4.84 -25.32 24.04
N ILE A 743 4.62 -24.13 23.49
CA ILE A 743 4.50 -22.89 24.27
C ILE A 743 3.30 -22.96 25.23
N ILE A 744 2.17 -23.53 24.79
CA ILE A 744 0.99 -23.71 25.64
C ILE A 744 1.30 -24.73 26.75
N HIS A 745 1.91 -25.87 26.45
CA HIS A 745 2.35 -26.83 27.42
C HIS A 745 3.28 -26.19 28.48
N ASP A 746 4.27 -25.45 28.03
CA ASP A 746 5.22 -24.75 28.87
C ASP A 746 4.57 -23.70 29.78
N SER A 747 3.44 -23.12 29.36
CA SER A 747 2.72 -22.12 30.14
C SER A 747 1.99 -22.71 31.37
N PHE A 748 1.84 -24.02 31.45
CA PHE A 748 1.32 -24.70 32.66
C PHE A 748 2.40 -24.98 33.70
N ASP A 749 3.67 -24.81 33.37
CA ASP A 749 4.76 -24.85 34.32
C ASP A 749 4.96 -23.47 34.98
N MET A 750 4.44 -23.33 36.19
CA MET A 750 4.49 -22.07 36.94
C MET A 750 5.91 -21.68 37.39
N SER A 751 6.91 -22.57 37.23
CA SER A 751 8.32 -22.24 37.49
C SER A 751 8.96 -21.44 36.35
N LYS A 752 8.42 -21.54 35.13
CA LYS A 752 8.92 -20.80 33.95
C LYS A 752 8.61 -19.31 34.07
N ARG A 753 9.65 -18.53 34.16
CA ARG A 753 9.57 -17.07 34.26
C ARG A 753 9.98 -16.41 32.94
N MET A 754 9.28 -15.36 32.59
CA MET A 754 9.66 -14.48 31.49
C MET A 754 9.83 -13.06 32.03
N LYS A 755 10.93 -12.41 31.64
CA LYS A 755 11.12 -10.99 31.95
C LYS A 755 10.17 -10.16 31.11
N LEU A 756 9.09 -9.71 31.68
CA LEU A 756 8.14 -8.82 31.05
C LEU A 756 8.59 -7.38 31.24
N THR A 757 8.63 -6.64 30.14
CA THR A 757 8.91 -5.20 30.19
C THR A 757 7.64 -4.47 30.59
N ARG A 758 7.75 -3.61 31.59
CA ARG A 758 6.63 -2.75 32.01
C ARG A 758 6.29 -1.77 30.90
N PRO A 759 5.00 -1.64 30.54
CA PRO A 759 4.58 -0.66 29.53
C PRO A 759 4.61 0.75 30.12
N ALA A 760 4.98 1.74 29.31
CA ALA A 760 4.91 3.15 29.66
C ALA A 760 3.51 3.68 29.31
N ILE A 761 2.61 3.74 30.30
CA ILE A 761 1.23 4.21 30.13
C ILE A 761 1.02 5.43 31.02
N ARG A 762 0.43 6.50 30.47
CA ARG A 762 0.11 7.70 31.24
C ARG A 762 -1.27 7.56 31.91
N PRO A 763 -1.51 8.19 33.07
CA PRO A 763 -2.82 8.12 33.74
C PRO A 763 -4.02 8.47 32.89
N LYS A 764 -3.89 9.41 31.96
CA LYS A 764 -4.93 9.81 31.00
C LYS A 764 -5.17 8.82 29.83
N GLU A 765 -4.34 7.81 29.72
CA GLU A 765 -4.42 6.79 28.66
C GLU A 765 -5.17 5.53 29.13
N ILE A 766 -5.55 5.48 30.43
CA ILE A 766 -6.38 4.41 31.02
C ILE A 766 -7.69 5.02 31.52
N THR A 767 -8.80 4.38 31.16
CA THR A 767 -10.12 4.68 31.72
C THR A 767 -10.70 3.42 32.34
N ILE A 768 -11.27 3.54 33.54
CA ILE A 768 -11.96 2.44 34.24
C ILE A 768 -13.37 2.93 34.58
N ASP A 769 -14.37 2.25 34.04
CA ASP A 769 -15.79 2.46 34.32
C ASP A 769 -16.34 1.25 35.09
N CYS A 770 -16.59 1.45 36.37
CA CYS A 770 -17.15 0.43 37.25
C CYS A 770 -18.68 0.33 37.19
N ASP A 771 -19.34 1.31 36.54
CA ASP A 771 -20.80 1.35 36.40
C ASP A 771 -21.27 0.88 35.04
N HIS A 772 -20.33 0.34 34.22
CA HIS A 772 -20.60 -0.11 32.86
C HIS A 772 -21.78 -1.09 32.75
N SER A 773 -21.82 -2.14 33.53
CA SER A 773 -22.96 -3.08 33.63
C SER A 773 -23.10 -3.63 35.04
N LYS A 774 -24.15 -4.40 35.31
CA LYS A 774 -24.34 -5.06 36.63
C LYS A 774 -23.26 -6.07 36.93
N THR A 775 -22.74 -6.76 35.92
CA THR A 775 -21.83 -7.91 36.07
C THR A 775 -20.37 -7.54 35.75
N TYR A 776 -20.15 -6.59 34.83
CA TYR A 776 -18.83 -6.27 34.31
C TYR A 776 -18.46 -4.80 34.54
N ALA A 777 -17.18 -4.58 34.83
CA ALA A 777 -16.52 -3.29 34.72
C ALA A 777 -15.83 -3.18 33.38
N LEU A 778 -15.70 -1.99 32.82
CA LEU A 778 -15.00 -1.70 31.58
C LEU A 778 -13.68 -1.00 31.87
N MET A 779 -12.57 -1.55 31.41
CA MET A 779 -11.28 -0.84 31.37
C MET A 779 -10.85 -0.63 29.92
N GLN A 780 -10.38 0.55 29.63
CA GLN A 780 -9.86 0.89 28.29
C GLN A 780 -8.46 1.48 28.41
N ILE A 781 -7.53 0.98 27.59
CA ILE A 781 -6.15 1.46 27.49
C ILE A 781 -5.95 2.03 26.08
N ARG A 782 -5.56 3.32 26.00
CA ARG A 782 -5.26 4.02 24.73
C ARG A 782 -3.86 4.59 24.75
N THR A 783 -2.88 3.80 24.35
CA THR A 783 -1.46 4.18 24.42
C THR A 783 -0.70 3.89 23.12
N ALA A 784 0.60 4.18 23.11
CA ALA A 784 1.47 3.75 22.02
C ALA A 784 1.58 2.21 21.98
N ASN A 785 1.73 1.62 20.79
CA ASN A 785 1.94 0.18 20.68
C ASN A 785 3.29 -0.20 21.32
N GLN A 786 3.22 -1.08 22.31
CA GLN A 786 4.38 -1.56 23.06
C GLN A 786 4.35 -3.08 23.11
N ARG A 787 5.41 -3.70 22.62
CA ARG A 787 5.51 -5.16 22.62
C ARG A 787 5.42 -5.71 24.05
N GLY A 788 4.53 -6.67 24.27
CA GLY A 788 4.34 -7.29 25.57
C GLY A 788 3.38 -6.56 26.51
N LEU A 789 2.70 -5.48 26.07
CA LEU A 789 1.70 -4.75 26.84
C LEU A 789 0.65 -5.72 27.43
N MET A 790 0.04 -6.57 26.59
CA MET A 790 -0.98 -7.54 27.02
C MET A 790 -0.43 -8.61 27.96
N ALA A 791 0.79 -9.06 27.71
CA ALA A 791 1.44 -10.03 28.59
C ALA A 791 1.64 -9.44 30.00
N TYR A 792 2.01 -8.16 30.09
CA TYR A 792 2.17 -7.48 31.37
C TYR A 792 0.84 -7.25 32.09
N VAL A 793 -0.18 -6.76 31.38
CA VAL A 793 -1.51 -6.54 31.96
C VAL A 793 -2.12 -7.86 32.44
N ALA A 794 -2.08 -8.92 31.63
CA ALA A 794 -2.59 -10.23 32.01
C ALA A 794 -1.83 -10.82 33.20
N HIS A 795 -0.50 -10.71 33.22
CA HIS A 795 0.32 -11.16 34.35
C HIS A 795 -0.01 -10.41 35.65
N TYR A 796 -0.22 -9.09 35.56
CA TYR A 796 -0.54 -8.28 36.73
C TYR A 796 -1.95 -8.61 37.28
N PHE A 797 -2.93 -8.81 36.40
CA PHE A 797 -4.27 -9.20 36.79
C PHE A 797 -4.31 -10.59 37.41
N ASP A 798 -3.58 -11.54 36.83
CA ASP A 798 -3.40 -12.88 37.41
C ASP A 798 -2.81 -12.82 38.82
N LYS A 799 -1.81 -11.97 39.03
CA LYS A 799 -1.21 -11.71 40.36
C LYS A 799 -2.21 -11.12 41.39
N LEU A 800 -3.19 -10.34 40.92
CA LEU A 800 -4.23 -9.76 41.77
C LEU A 800 -5.46 -10.65 41.94
N GLY A 801 -5.53 -11.80 41.28
CA GLY A 801 -6.69 -12.68 41.24
C GLY A 801 -7.89 -12.08 40.49
N ILE A 802 -7.64 -11.22 39.48
CA ILE A 802 -8.68 -10.56 38.69
C ILE A 802 -8.86 -11.37 37.42
N ASP A 803 -10.09 -11.82 37.17
CA ASP A 803 -10.46 -12.53 35.94
C ASP A 803 -10.92 -11.54 34.85
N ILE A 804 -10.27 -11.57 33.69
CA ILE A 804 -10.70 -10.83 32.49
C ILE A 804 -11.75 -11.69 31.79
N ALA A 805 -12.98 -11.18 31.65
CA ALA A 805 -14.02 -11.90 30.91
C ALA A 805 -13.78 -11.83 29.40
N THR A 806 -13.44 -10.66 28.90
CA THR A 806 -13.09 -10.46 27.49
C THR A 806 -12.09 -9.32 27.37
N ALA A 807 -11.11 -9.48 26.48
CA ALA A 807 -10.30 -8.36 25.99
C ALA A 807 -10.39 -8.29 24.46
N VAL A 808 -10.66 -7.10 23.94
CA VAL A 808 -10.61 -6.79 22.53
C VAL A 808 -9.39 -5.92 22.29
N ILE A 809 -8.44 -6.42 21.52
CA ILE A 809 -7.14 -5.80 21.31
C ILE A 809 -7.17 -5.15 19.92
N THR A 810 -6.99 -3.84 19.88
CA THR A 810 -6.97 -3.11 18.61
C THR A 810 -5.65 -2.38 18.44
N THR A 811 -4.78 -2.92 17.62
CA THR A 811 -3.50 -2.30 17.27
C THR A 811 -3.61 -1.57 15.93
N ARG A 812 -3.23 -0.28 15.91
CA ARG A 812 -3.16 0.54 14.68
C ARG A 812 -1.77 1.16 14.58
N LYS A 813 -0.93 0.64 13.71
CA LYS A 813 0.51 0.96 13.43
C LYS A 813 1.37 1.37 14.65
N HIS A 814 0.98 2.39 15.42
CA HIS A 814 1.75 2.91 16.54
C HIS A 814 0.92 3.18 17.80
N ARG A 815 -0.37 2.83 17.78
CA ARG A 815 -1.26 3.01 18.93
C ARG A 815 -2.12 1.79 19.14
N VAL A 816 -2.34 1.47 20.41
CA VAL A 816 -3.30 0.46 20.83
C VAL A 816 -4.52 1.13 21.47
N ASN A 817 -5.68 0.51 21.25
CA ASN A 817 -6.91 0.83 21.95
C ASN A 817 -7.53 -0.50 22.42
N ASP A 818 -7.13 -0.90 23.62
CA ASP A 818 -7.49 -2.18 24.18
C ASP A 818 -8.64 -2.01 25.14
N LEU A 819 -9.67 -2.84 24.98
CA LEU A 819 -10.91 -2.81 25.73
C LEU A 819 -11.05 -4.10 26.54
N PHE A 820 -11.22 -3.99 27.84
CA PHE A 820 -11.34 -5.10 28.77
C PHE A 820 -12.68 -5.08 29.47
N LEU A 821 -13.42 -6.17 29.38
CA LEU A 821 -14.52 -6.47 30.29
C LEU A 821 -14.02 -7.34 31.42
N ILE A 822 -14.20 -6.89 32.62
CA ILE A 822 -13.65 -7.51 33.82
C ILE A 822 -14.81 -7.85 34.76
N GLU A 823 -14.82 -9.07 35.28
CA GLU A 823 -15.86 -9.51 36.23
C GLU A 823 -15.75 -8.70 37.54
N LYS A 824 -16.88 -8.20 38.03
CA LYS A 824 -16.93 -7.43 39.28
C LYS A 824 -16.69 -8.28 40.53
N ASP A 825 -16.87 -9.60 40.43
CA ASP A 825 -16.71 -10.54 41.58
C ASP A 825 -15.29 -10.62 42.14
N GLY A 826 -14.28 -10.18 41.39
CA GLY A 826 -12.86 -10.24 41.77
C GLY A 826 -12.32 -8.99 42.47
N ASP A 827 -13.12 -8.17 43.11
CA ASP A 827 -12.74 -6.90 43.74
C ASP A 827 -12.03 -5.90 42.82
N PHE A 828 -12.21 -6.00 41.52
CA PHE A 828 -11.53 -5.14 40.56
C PHE A 828 -11.77 -3.65 40.84
N CYS A 829 -13.02 -3.28 41.12
CA CYS A 829 -13.36 -1.89 41.37
C CYS A 829 -12.81 -1.36 42.69
N SER A 830 -12.70 -2.20 43.73
CA SER A 830 -12.04 -1.84 45.00
C SER A 830 -10.52 -1.67 44.85
N LYS A 831 -9.92 -2.34 43.86
CA LYS A 831 -8.48 -2.29 43.58
C LYS A 831 -8.13 -1.27 42.48
N LYS A 832 -9.09 -0.50 42.00
CA LYS A 832 -8.94 0.45 40.88
C LYS A 832 -7.73 1.38 41.00
N GLU A 833 -7.55 2.02 42.13
CA GLU A 833 -6.45 2.95 42.40
C GLU A 833 -5.09 2.23 42.33
N LYS A 834 -4.98 1.06 42.94
CA LYS A 834 -3.77 0.23 42.89
C LYS A 834 -3.43 -0.22 41.45
N ILE A 835 -4.44 -0.55 40.64
CA ILE A 835 -4.27 -0.94 39.26
C ILE A 835 -3.78 0.24 38.43
N LEU A 836 -4.39 1.41 38.61
CA LEU A 836 -3.96 2.61 37.94
C LEU A 836 -2.52 2.99 38.32
N GLU A 837 -2.21 2.99 39.64
CA GLU A 837 -0.85 3.29 40.12
C GLU A 837 0.18 2.33 39.51
N GLU A 838 -0.09 1.03 39.47
CA GLU A 838 0.86 0.05 38.96
C GLU A 838 1.04 0.16 37.46
N LEU A 839 -0.04 0.36 36.68
CA LEU A 839 0.05 0.44 35.22
C LEU A 839 0.58 1.79 34.72
N THR A 840 0.51 2.86 35.54
CA THR A 840 0.92 4.23 35.14
C THR A 840 2.16 4.76 35.85
N LYS A 841 2.78 3.97 36.71
CA LYS A 841 4.03 4.34 37.42
C LYS A 841 5.17 4.54 36.39
N GLU A 842 5.91 5.63 36.46
CA GLU A 842 7.09 5.89 35.62
C GLU A 842 8.26 4.93 35.86
#